data_c80e745c61ff4176ab30932fa36bd123
#
_entry.id   c80e745c61ff4176ab30932fa36bd123
#
_cell.length_a   1.000
_cell.length_b   1.000
_cell.length_c   1.000
_cell.angle_alpha   90.00
_cell.angle_beta   90.00
_cell.angle_gamma   90.00
#
_symmetry.space_group_name_H-M   'P 1'
#
loop_
_entity.id
_entity.type
_entity.pdbx_description
1 polymer ?
#
loop_
_entity_poly.entity_id
_entity_poly.type
_entity_poly.pdbx_seq_one_letter_code
_entity_poly.pdbx_strand_id
1 'polypeptide(L)'
;MSTGRQGIWLCPECGNHEPWKTRDRETNQIDRKCSNCDKRARVTLNRSNSGKGRKRNYQIWEREPTIDFGKIIEEAKKRNNKTLKNEVIRSKSEKATQEQLPPIWGLDWAPKNALFFTKKLPEKKVRKELLRFVAERHDGYLELISEVWISMQPSAQFNGETYHKFTKQFCQEVSKSLDERIWKPELSIIEGEEVIPMRDTELYLKRRNKRFMRDIRLCLRRVAYASSVDLDTHLQWQRWMTRTRAMDEHLKDLFSNGISTPDGGKFGGKGFRSTWQEGVVGCATSLNRAIDLSPENRHLADIIAPMIRDVGLALAVGQTPLEIFASQMGKSGSYMDGGNLDSGGRDLHIGNWEKGVLPPTAPLPIASATATGIALAAKLLKINRFHLAPVGEGCSSNGEFWEAMNLAGARGLPIAFMIQNNQIALDTFTVGQSGAETFGDKGHAMGIPSWTIDGSDPLQFHASTAASREYALDGGGPTLIHVETMRGCGHAHHHDDLYLGSVTGNPPGYVGRELLSYWAEKDPLPNHRDYCISIGANEKQLISMEKEEQAIVDAARKEMEEMPWPEGNTVTKGVTSRHDAESHTEQFERFEKDSREILSGPLNDGDLAIEFSNAPNSSTYSRAIQNAMVALAERHENDIVFMGEDMEVAGAFGMNIPLKAKGHSSKLLDMPLSESIIINSATGAALGGMRPVAEIQFGGF
;
A
#
# COMPACT_ATOMS: atom_id res chain seq x y z
N MET A 1 42.26 -7.38 -30.05
CA MET A 1 42.64 -8.13 -28.83
C MET A 1 41.35 -8.42 -28.06
N SER A 2 40.86 -9.65 -28.09
CA SER A 2 39.62 -10.00 -27.41
C SER A 2 39.90 -10.32 -25.96
N THR A 3 39.35 -9.52 -25.07
CA THR A 3 39.33 -9.78 -23.63
C THR A 3 38.54 -11.05 -23.36
N GLY A 4 39.22 -12.12 -23.03
CA GLY A 4 38.60 -13.38 -22.64
C GLY A 4 37.89 -13.21 -21.29
N ARG A 5 36.58 -13.50 -21.25
CA ARG A 5 35.83 -13.59 -20.00
C ARG A 5 36.48 -14.67 -19.13
N GLN A 6 36.92 -14.30 -17.95
CA GLN A 6 37.38 -15.23 -16.93
C GLN A 6 36.15 -15.94 -16.35
N GLY A 7 36.07 -17.24 -16.45
CA GLY A 7 35.09 -18.07 -15.79
C GLY A 7 35.66 -18.62 -14.48
N ILE A 8 34.79 -18.92 -13.54
CA ILE A 8 35.10 -19.63 -12.30
C ILE A 8 34.53 -21.04 -12.40
N TRP A 9 35.24 -22.04 -11.92
CA TRP A 9 34.72 -23.39 -11.78
C TRP A 9 34.79 -23.86 -10.34
N LEU A 10 33.85 -24.69 -9.96
CA LEU A 10 33.75 -25.26 -8.62
C LEU A 10 34.41 -26.63 -8.61
N CYS A 11 35.33 -26.89 -7.70
CA CYS A 11 35.92 -28.19 -7.56
C CYS A 11 34.88 -29.18 -6.99
N PRO A 12 34.57 -30.30 -7.69
CA PRO A 12 33.54 -31.24 -7.24
C PRO A 12 33.89 -31.98 -5.96
N GLU A 13 35.18 -32.00 -5.58
CA GLU A 13 35.66 -32.75 -4.41
C GLU A 13 35.67 -31.94 -3.12
N CYS A 14 36.09 -30.68 -3.19
CA CYS A 14 36.26 -29.85 -1.98
C CYS A 14 35.47 -28.53 -2.03
N GLY A 15 34.73 -28.26 -3.11
CA GLY A 15 33.93 -27.03 -3.24
C GLY A 15 34.73 -25.74 -3.47
N ASN A 16 36.05 -25.82 -3.64
CA ASN A 16 36.87 -24.63 -3.81
C ASN A 16 36.64 -23.97 -5.19
N HIS A 17 36.61 -22.65 -5.23
CA HIS A 17 36.43 -21.84 -6.43
C HIS A 17 37.76 -21.50 -7.08
N GLU A 18 37.96 -21.89 -8.32
CA GLU A 18 39.19 -21.68 -9.07
C GLU A 18 38.98 -20.85 -10.35
N PRO A 19 39.83 -19.87 -10.64
CA PRO A 19 39.74 -19.11 -11.88
C PRO A 19 40.23 -19.91 -13.08
N TRP A 20 39.61 -19.69 -14.25
CA TRP A 20 39.99 -20.30 -15.50
C TRP A 20 41.30 -19.71 -16.01
N LYS A 21 42.42 -20.49 -16.03
CA LYS A 21 43.71 -19.94 -16.43
C LYS A 21 44.05 -20.09 -17.92
N THR A 22 43.69 -21.17 -18.59
CA THR A 22 44.00 -21.36 -20.01
C THR A 22 43.10 -22.38 -20.71
N ARG A 23 42.90 -22.21 -22.02
CA ARG A 23 42.17 -23.10 -22.91
C ARG A 23 43.14 -23.64 -23.97
N ASP A 24 43.22 -24.95 -24.13
CA ASP A 24 43.87 -25.55 -25.26
C ASP A 24 42.97 -25.33 -26.48
N ARG A 25 43.54 -24.68 -27.54
CA ARG A 25 42.80 -24.30 -28.74
C ARG A 25 42.68 -25.47 -29.73
N GLU A 26 43.54 -26.44 -29.67
CA GLU A 26 43.56 -27.59 -30.62
C GLU A 26 42.60 -28.69 -30.16
N THR A 27 42.57 -29.05 -28.92
CA THR A 27 41.78 -30.15 -28.40
C THR A 27 40.43 -29.76 -27.84
N ASN A 28 40.16 -28.48 -27.70
CA ASN A 28 38.97 -27.95 -27.02
C ASN A 28 38.78 -28.44 -25.57
N GLN A 29 39.85 -28.94 -24.97
CA GLN A 29 39.86 -29.49 -23.61
C GLN A 29 40.41 -28.46 -22.61
N ILE A 30 39.87 -28.48 -21.41
CA ILE A 30 40.37 -27.69 -20.31
C ILE A 30 40.73 -28.65 -19.18
N ASP A 31 42.04 -28.78 -18.95
CA ASP A 31 42.56 -29.51 -17.78
C ASP A 31 42.70 -28.59 -16.59
N ARG A 32 42.15 -29.01 -15.47
CA ARG A 32 42.16 -28.25 -14.24
C ARG A 32 42.70 -29.07 -13.07
N LYS A 33 43.58 -28.43 -12.27
CA LYS A 33 44.04 -28.95 -11.00
C LYS A 33 43.54 -28.04 -9.92
N CYS A 34 42.86 -28.57 -8.94
CA CYS A 34 42.39 -27.81 -7.80
C CYS A 34 43.59 -27.47 -6.88
N SER A 35 43.74 -26.22 -6.51
CA SER A 35 44.82 -25.77 -5.62
C SER A 35 44.67 -26.30 -4.18
N ASN A 36 43.44 -26.63 -3.78
CA ASN A 36 43.13 -27.05 -2.42
C ASN A 36 43.25 -28.57 -2.17
N CYS A 37 42.84 -29.41 -3.15
CA CYS A 37 42.82 -30.85 -2.96
C CYS A 37 43.63 -31.64 -4.02
N ASP A 38 44.40 -30.98 -4.86
CA ASP A 38 45.30 -31.49 -5.88
C ASP A 38 44.66 -32.40 -6.94
N LYS A 39 43.32 -32.50 -6.95
CA LYS A 39 42.60 -33.31 -7.96
C LYS A 39 42.46 -32.60 -9.31
N ARG A 40 42.52 -33.40 -10.39
CA ARG A 40 42.42 -32.91 -11.77
C ARG A 40 41.05 -33.26 -12.34
N ALA A 41 40.44 -32.27 -13.02
CA ALA A 41 39.24 -32.49 -13.82
C ALA A 41 39.50 -32.09 -15.28
N ARG A 42 39.02 -32.90 -16.22
CA ARG A 42 39.09 -32.62 -17.65
C ARG A 42 37.70 -32.32 -18.20
N VAL A 43 37.53 -31.19 -18.84
CA VAL A 43 36.25 -30.74 -19.43
C VAL A 43 36.43 -30.59 -20.95
N THR A 44 35.64 -31.31 -21.73
CA THR A 44 35.62 -31.19 -23.17
C THR A 44 34.44 -30.36 -23.66
N LEU A 45 34.69 -29.34 -24.48
CA LEU A 45 33.66 -28.49 -25.04
C LEU A 45 33.27 -28.97 -26.44
N ASN A 46 32.11 -29.58 -26.58
CA ASN A 46 31.59 -29.98 -27.89
C ASN A 46 30.91 -28.80 -28.61
N ARG A 47 31.35 -28.53 -29.85
CA ARG A 47 30.67 -27.64 -30.79
C ARG A 47 29.76 -28.47 -31.69
N SER A 48 28.46 -28.38 -31.61
CA SER A 48 27.57 -28.85 -32.65
C SER A 48 27.52 -27.81 -33.77
N ASN A 49 27.98 -28.20 -34.97
CA ASN A 49 27.81 -27.43 -36.20
C ASN A 49 26.39 -27.68 -36.75
N SER A 50 25.43 -26.86 -36.37
CA SER A 50 24.19 -26.71 -37.13
C SER A 50 23.82 -25.22 -37.15
N GLY A 51 23.78 -24.69 -38.37
CA GLY A 51 23.45 -23.30 -38.61
C GLY A 51 22.03 -22.94 -38.19
N LYS A 52 21.90 -21.75 -37.61
CA LYS A 52 20.73 -21.04 -37.06
C LYS A 52 20.44 -21.34 -35.58
N GLY A 53 20.97 -20.49 -34.73
CA GLY A 53 20.64 -20.42 -33.32
C GLY A 53 21.66 -21.10 -32.41
N ARG A 54 22.57 -20.34 -31.82
CA ARG A 54 23.57 -20.84 -30.88
C ARG A 54 22.89 -21.21 -29.55
N LYS A 55 22.46 -22.46 -29.41
CA LYS A 55 22.26 -23.09 -28.10
C LYS A 55 23.58 -23.72 -27.68
N ARG A 56 24.17 -23.29 -26.59
CA ARG A 56 25.34 -23.94 -25.98
C ARG A 56 24.83 -25.09 -25.10
N ASN A 57 24.91 -26.33 -25.61
CA ASN A 57 24.73 -27.49 -24.75
C ASN A 57 26.09 -27.85 -24.14
N TYR A 58 26.18 -27.84 -22.84
CA TYR A 58 27.32 -28.35 -22.09
C TYR A 58 27.03 -29.81 -21.77
N GLN A 59 27.79 -30.74 -22.36
CA GLN A 59 27.84 -32.10 -21.88
C GLN A 59 29.02 -32.21 -20.91
N ILE A 60 28.72 -32.47 -19.66
CA ILE A 60 29.70 -32.93 -18.68
C ILE A 60 29.86 -34.40 -18.93
N TRP A 61 31.03 -34.80 -19.36
CA TRP A 61 31.38 -36.23 -19.44
C TRP A 61 31.77 -36.68 -18.04
N GLU A 62 30.93 -37.54 -17.45
CA GLU A 62 31.25 -38.26 -16.24
C GLU A 62 32.45 -39.17 -16.51
N ARG A 63 33.52 -39.02 -15.76
CA ARG A 63 34.36 -40.17 -15.44
C ARG A 63 33.48 -41.10 -14.62
N GLU A 64 33.57 -42.42 -14.87
CA GLU A 64 32.92 -43.40 -13.99
C GLU A 64 33.11 -42.97 -12.54
N PRO A 65 32.01 -42.77 -11.82
CA PRO A 65 32.11 -42.26 -10.48
C PRO A 65 32.74 -43.34 -9.60
N THR A 66 33.89 -43.09 -9.09
CA THR A 66 34.34 -43.74 -7.85
C THR A 66 33.52 -43.27 -6.66
N ILE A 67 32.49 -42.48 -6.88
CA ILE A 67 31.52 -42.02 -5.89
C ILE A 67 30.32 -42.95 -6.01
N ASP A 68 30.22 -43.86 -5.04
CA ASP A 68 29.03 -44.69 -4.86
C ASP A 68 27.86 -43.82 -4.43
N PHE A 69 27.09 -43.32 -5.40
CA PHE A 69 25.87 -42.57 -5.18
C PHE A 69 24.86 -43.35 -4.32
N GLY A 70 24.88 -44.68 -4.40
CA GLY A 70 24.13 -45.54 -3.51
C GLY A 70 24.53 -45.34 -2.06
N LYS A 71 25.83 -45.22 -1.76
CA LYS A 71 26.37 -44.97 -0.43
C LYS A 71 26.03 -43.56 0.07
N ILE A 72 26.05 -42.54 -0.81
CA ILE A 72 25.66 -41.18 -0.48
C ILE A 72 24.15 -41.10 -0.23
N ILE A 73 23.33 -41.79 -1.04
CA ILE A 73 21.89 -41.89 -0.83
C ILE A 73 21.57 -42.71 0.40
N GLU A 74 22.30 -43.79 0.69
CA GLU A 74 22.14 -44.55 1.94
C GLU A 74 22.64 -43.78 3.17
N GLU A 75 23.70 -43.02 3.06
CA GLU A 75 24.15 -42.12 4.13
C GLU A 75 23.23 -40.93 4.31
N ALA A 76 22.67 -40.38 3.23
CA ALA A 76 21.61 -39.37 3.28
C ALA A 76 20.32 -39.95 3.85
N LYS A 77 19.92 -41.17 3.47
CA LYS A 77 18.81 -41.91 4.09
C LYS A 77 19.09 -42.28 5.55
N LYS A 78 20.29 -42.67 5.93
CA LYS A 78 20.67 -42.88 7.32
C LYS A 78 20.74 -41.57 8.12
N ARG A 79 21.10 -40.45 7.51
CA ARG A 79 20.99 -39.11 8.10
C ARG A 79 19.55 -38.59 8.15
N ASN A 80 18.70 -38.96 7.20
CA ASN A 80 17.27 -38.64 7.22
C ASN A 80 16.45 -39.55 8.18
N ASN A 81 16.91 -40.73 8.49
CA ASN A 81 16.29 -41.63 9.50
C ASN A 81 16.64 -41.26 10.95
N LYS A 82 17.44 -40.23 11.19
CA LYS A 82 17.45 -39.57 12.48
C LYS A 82 16.38 -38.48 12.47
N THR A 83 15.28 -38.80 13.08
CA THR A 83 14.05 -38.07 13.41
C THR A 83 14.21 -36.57 13.74
N LEU A 84 15.43 -36.06 13.81
CA LEU A 84 15.74 -34.67 14.21
C LEU A 84 15.64 -33.64 13.06
N LYS A 85 15.71 -34.04 11.78
CA LYS A 85 15.69 -33.03 10.70
C LYS A 85 14.28 -32.63 10.29
N ASN A 86 13.35 -33.56 10.28
CA ASN A 86 11.96 -33.23 9.95
C ASN A 86 11.27 -32.47 11.10
N GLU A 87 11.59 -32.78 12.37
CA GLU A 87 11.12 -32.02 13.53
C GLU A 87 11.78 -30.64 13.60
N VAL A 88 13.06 -30.51 13.29
CA VAL A 88 13.75 -29.21 13.29
C VAL A 88 13.35 -28.34 12.10
N ILE A 89 13.09 -28.92 10.92
CA ILE A 89 12.56 -28.17 9.79
C ILE A 89 11.07 -27.88 10.00
N ARG A 90 10.28 -28.82 10.51
CA ARG A 90 8.87 -28.56 10.91
C ARG A 90 8.81 -27.58 12.08
N SER A 91 9.58 -27.73 13.12
CA SER A 91 9.60 -26.78 14.25
C SER A 91 10.19 -25.41 13.88
N LYS A 92 11.16 -25.34 12.97
CA LYS A 92 11.63 -24.05 12.42
C LYS A 92 10.67 -23.47 11.41
N SER A 93 10.03 -24.27 10.56
CA SER A 93 8.99 -23.77 9.66
C SER A 93 7.70 -23.46 10.43
N GLU A 94 7.32 -24.20 11.45
CA GLU A 94 6.19 -23.86 12.32
C GLU A 94 6.48 -22.65 13.21
N LYS A 95 7.68 -22.49 13.75
CA LYS A 95 8.09 -21.28 14.47
C LYS A 95 8.28 -20.09 13.51
N ALA A 96 8.92 -20.28 12.36
CA ALA A 96 9.03 -19.25 11.35
C ALA A 96 7.66 -18.91 10.73
N THR A 97 6.76 -19.90 10.57
CA THR A 97 5.40 -19.65 10.12
C THR A 97 4.50 -19.03 11.18
N GLN A 98 4.79 -19.20 12.48
CA GLN A 98 4.05 -18.51 13.54
C GLN A 98 4.57 -17.11 13.85
N GLU A 99 5.88 -16.85 13.71
CA GLU A 99 6.50 -15.55 14.00
C GLU A 99 6.69 -14.65 12.78
N GLN A 100 6.77 -15.22 11.56
CA GLN A 100 7.02 -14.47 10.30
C GLN A 100 5.86 -14.47 9.31
N LEU A 101 4.80 -15.25 9.52
CA LEU A 101 3.61 -15.11 8.68
C LEU A 101 2.96 -13.75 8.96
N PRO A 102 2.59 -13.03 7.90
CA PRO A 102 1.80 -11.81 8.06
C PRO A 102 0.61 -12.10 8.98
N PRO A 103 0.22 -11.16 9.84
CA PRO A 103 -0.91 -11.33 10.77
C PRO A 103 -2.18 -11.84 10.10
N ILE A 104 -2.36 -11.53 8.81
CA ILE A 104 -3.48 -11.98 7.97
C ILE A 104 -3.56 -13.50 7.75
N TRP A 105 -2.49 -14.25 8.00
CA TRP A 105 -2.46 -15.70 7.70
C TRP A 105 -2.92 -16.59 8.83
N GLY A 106 -3.20 -16.08 10.00
CA GLY A 106 -3.51 -16.93 11.14
C GLY A 106 -4.35 -16.30 12.25
N LEU A 107 -4.77 -15.07 12.08
CA LEU A 107 -5.53 -14.40 13.13
C LEU A 107 -6.98 -14.83 13.13
N ASP A 108 -7.40 -15.41 14.25
CA ASP A 108 -8.79 -15.46 14.68
C ASP A 108 -9.19 -14.04 15.15
N TRP A 109 -9.30 -13.09 14.20
CA TRP A 109 -9.77 -11.76 14.56
C TRP A 109 -11.20 -11.85 15.07
N ALA A 110 -11.39 -11.43 16.29
CA ALA A 110 -12.68 -11.27 16.92
C ALA A 110 -12.81 -9.82 17.40
N PRO A 111 -13.88 -9.10 17.04
CA PRO A 111 -14.09 -7.75 17.53
C PRO A 111 -14.08 -7.73 19.06
N LYS A 112 -13.28 -6.84 19.65
CA LYS A 112 -13.12 -6.75 21.12
C LYS A 112 -14.37 -6.19 21.79
N ASN A 113 -15.09 -5.29 21.12
CA ASN A 113 -16.22 -4.57 21.66
C ASN A 113 -17.50 -4.83 20.84
N ALA A 114 -18.63 -5.05 21.52
CA ALA A 114 -19.94 -5.02 20.90
C ALA A 114 -20.28 -3.58 20.50
N LEU A 115 -20.70 -3.37 19.23
CA LEU A 115 -21.28 -2.09 18.85
C LEU A 115 -22.71 -2.00 19.37
N PHE A 116 -22.98 -0.89 20.01
CA PHE A 116 -24.31 -0.62 20.52
C PHE A 116 -25.16 0.06 19.43
N PHE A 117 -26.29 -0.51 19.10
CA PHE A 117 -27.31 0.13 18.29
C PHE A 117 -28.70 -0.24 18.81
N THR A 118 -29.59 0.76 18.85
CA THR A 118 -30.97 0.59 19.32
C THR A 118 -31.95 0.35 18.20
N LYS A 119 -31.59 0.73 16.96
CA LYS A 119 -32.43 0.52 15.77
C LYS A 119 -32.62 -0.98 15.53
N LYS A 120 -33.84 -1.35 15.15
CA LYS A 120 -34.13 -2.73 14.74
C LYS A 120 -33.49 -3.02 13.40
N LEU A 121 -32.63 -4.04 13.36
CA LEU A 121 -31.96 -4.51 12.16
C LEU A 121 -32.67 -5.75 11.64
N PRO A 122 -33.32 -5.70 10.45
CA PRO A 122 -34.00 -6.86 9.89
C PRO A 122 -33.01 -7.99 9.57
N GLU A 123 -33.36 -9.22 9.96
CA GLU A 123 -32.58 -10.44 9.65
C GLU A 123 -32.28 -10.55 8.14
N LYS A 124 -33.31 -10.35 7.32
CA LYS A 124 -33.17 -10.43 5.86
C LYS A 124 -32.07 -9.52 5.30
N LYS A 125 -31.87 -8.32 5.91
CA LYS A 125 -30.81 -7.40 5.49
C LYS A 125 -29.42 -7.97 5.81
N VAL A 126 -29.24 -8.51 7.01
CA VAL A 126 -27.98 -9.15 7.43
C VAL A 126 -27.65 -10.34 6.54
N ARG A 127 -28.63 -11.22 6.35
CA ARG A 127 -28.48 -12.41 5.50
C ARG A 127 -28.12 -12.04 4.06
N LYS A 128 -28.83 -11.07 3.48
CA LYS A 128 -28.56 -10.60 2.11
C LYS A 128 -27.12 -10.10 1.96
N GLU A 129 -26.64 -9.27 2.88
CA GLU A 129 -25.27 -8.73 2.83
C GLU A 129 -24.23 -9.85 3.00
N LEU A 130 -24.44 -10.78 3.92
CA LEU A 130 -23.55 -11.90 4.13
C LEU A 130 -23.49 -12.81 2.89
N LEU A 131 -24.64 -13.20 2.34
CA LEU A 131 -24.69 -14.07 1.15
C LEU A 131 -24.09 -13.39 -0.08
N ARG A 132 -24.36 -12.09 -0.29
CA ARG A 132 -23.75 -11.31 -1.36
C ARG A 132 -22.22 -11.33 -1.23
N PHE A 133 -21.71 -11.05 -0.04
CA PHE A 133 -20.28 -11.05 0.23
C PHE A 133 -19.64 -12.43 0.01
N VAL A 134 -20.29 -13.51 0.48
CA VAL A 134 -19.79 -14.87 0.30
C VAL A 134 -19.82 -15.28 -1.18
N ALA A 135 -20.88 -14.93 -1.91
CA ALA A 135 -20.96 -15.19 -3.35
C ALA A 135 -19.88 -14.46 -4.14
N GLU A 136 -19.58 -13.21 -3.76
CA GLU A 136 -18.55 -12.41 -4.42
C GLU A 136 -17.13 -12.91 -4.13
N ARG A 137 -16.84 -13.30 -2.89
CA ARG A 137 -15.45 -13.51 -2.42
C ARG A 137 -15.11 -14.96 -2.07
N HIS A 138 -16.10 -15.78 -1.79
CA HIS A 138 -15.95 -17.13 -1.23
C HIS A 138 -17.10 -18.07 -1.70
N ASP A 139 -17.41 -18.07 -2.97
CA ASP A 139 -18.53 -18.78 -3.58
C ASP A 139 -18.64 -20.26 -3.16
N GLY A 140 -17.51 -20.96 -3.06
CA GLY A 140 -17.45 -22.33 -2.60
C GLY A 140 -17.95 -22.59 -1.16
N TYR A 141 -18.24 -21.53 -0.38
CA TYR A 141 -18.79 -21.63 0.97
C TYR A 141 -20.27 -21.20 1.06
N LEU A 142 -20.91 -20.85 -0.06
CA LEU A 142 -22.26 -20.27 -0.07
C LEU A 142 -23.31 -21.24 0.50
N GLU A 143 -23.23 -22.52 0.15
CA GLU A 143 -24.12 -23.56 0.66
C GLU A 143 -23.94 -23.72 2.17
N LEU A 144 -22.71 -23.86 2.65
CA LEU A 144 -22.41 -23.97 4.08
C LEU A 144 -23.01 -22.83 4.89
N ILE A 145 -22.80 -21.59 4.43
CA ILE A 145 -23.33 -20.40 5.12
C ILE A 145 -24.85 -20.41 5.14
N SER A 146 -25.49 -20.81 4.04
CA SER A 146 -26.94 -20.90 3.94
C SER A 146 -27.51 -21.97 4.88
N GLU A 147 -26.90 -23.15 4.95
CA GLU A 147 -27.30 -24.26 5.83
C GLU A 147 -27.18 -23.86 7.30
N VAL A 148 -26.02 -23.32 7.71
CA VAL A 148 -25.78 -22.89 9.10
C VAL A 148 -26.75 -21.77 9.47
N TRP A 149 -27.00 -20.81 8.59
CA TRP A 149 -27.93 -19.71 8.84
C TRP A 149 -29.35 -20.23 9.09
N ILE A 150 -29.84 -21.14 8.24
CA ILE A 150 -31.18 -21.70 8.35
C ILE A 150 -31.32 -22.54 9.62
N SER A 151 -30.31 -23.36 9.97
CA SER A 151 -30.34 -24.22 11.15
C SER A 151 -30.43 -23.44 12.46
N MET A 152 -29.87 -22.25 12.51
CA MET A 152 -29.85 -21.38 13.70
C MET A 152 -31.17 -20.64 13.94
N GLN A 153 -32.08 -20.59 12.98
CA GLN A 153 -33.40 -19.94 13.08
C GLN A 153 -33.34 -18.55 13.73
N PRO A 154 -32.63 -17.58 13.12
CA PRO A 154 -32.45 -16.26 13.71
C PRO A 154 -33.77 -15.52 13.91
N SER A 155 -33.82 -14.64 14.90
CA SER A 155 -34.95 -13.73 15.10
C SER A 155 -35.14 -12.84 13.87
N ALA A 156 -36.40 -12.54 13.52
CA ALA A 156 -36.72 -11.68 12.37
C ALA A 156 -36.08 -10.28 12.42
N GLN A 157 -35.72 -9.83 13.61
CA GLN A 157 -35.09 -8.55 13.86
C GLN A 157 -34.06 -8.67 14.98
N PHE A 158 -32.97 -7.93 14.86
CA PHE A 158 -31.91 -7.79 15.88
C PHE A 158 -31.88 -6.38 16.44
N ASN A 159 -31.49 -6.26 17.72
CA ASN A 159 -30.85 -5.07 18.29
C ASN A 159 -29.35 -5.37 18.46
N GLY A 160 -28.57 -4.40 18.93
CA GLY A 160 -27.12 -4.57 19.07
C GLY A 160 -26.71 -5.79 19.91
N GLU A 161 -27.38 -6.05 21.04
CA GLU A 161 -27.07 -7.18 21.91
C GLU A 161 -27.40 -8.52 21.25
N THR A 162 -28.62 -8.66 20.74
CA THR A 162 -29.07 -9.91 20.09
C THR A 162 -28.28 -10.19 18.81
N TYR A 163 -27.88 -9.15 18.07
CA TYR A 163 -27.02 -9.27 16.91
C TYR A 163 -25.63 -9.79 17.29
N HIS A 164 -25.01 -9.19 18.31
CA HIS A 164 -23.70 -9.63 18.76
C HIS A 164 -23.70 -11.09 19.25
N LYS A 165 -24.70 -11.46 20.03
CA LYS A 165 -24.88 -12.84 20.50
C LYS A 165 -25.05 -13.81 19.33
N PHE A 166 -25.93 -13.47 18.39
CA PHE A 166 -26.19 -14.30 17.21
C PHE A 166 -24.94 -14.47 16.34
N THR A 167 -24.26 -13.36 15.99
CA THR A 167 -23.09 -13.42 15.10
C THR A 167 -21.92 -14.19 15.72
N LYS A 168 -21.74 -14.10 17.06
CA LYS A 168 -20.77 -14.92 17.78
C LYS A 168 -21.08 -16.41 17.66
N GLN A 169 -22.31 -16.81 17.92
CA GLN A 169 -22.75 -18.21 17.81
C GLN A 169 -22.68 -18.68 16.35
N PHE A 170 -23.12 -17.86 15.40
CA PHE A 170 -23.05 -18.18 13.99
C PHE A 170 -21.60 -18.47 13.54
N CYS A 171 -20.64 -17.63 13.89
CA CYS A 171 -19.24 -17.88 13.57
C CYS A 171 -18.69 -19.16 14.23
N GLN A 172 -19.16 -19.52 15.43
CA GLN A 172 -18.78 -20.76 16.09
C GLN A 172 -19.31 -21.98 15.35
N GLU A 173 -20.58 -21.97 14.94
CA GLU A 173 -21.19 -23.08 14.18
C GLU A 173 -20.57 -23.24 12.79
N VAL A 174 -20.27 -22.12 12.10
CA VAL A 174 -19.54 -22.15 10.82
C VAL A 174 -18.16 -22.77 11.00
N SER A 175 -17.40 -22.36 12.03
CA SER A 175 -16.07 -22.92 12.30
C SER A 175 -16.12 -24.42 12.56
N LYS A 176 -17.06 -24.86 13.39
CA LYS A 176 -17.29 -26.28 13.68
C LYS A 176 -17.61 -27.08 12.41
N SER A 177 -18.53 -26.58 11.59
CA SER A 177 -18.90 -27.23 10.33
C SER A 177 -17.76 -27.29 9.33
N LEU A 178 -16.85 -26.29 9.33
CA LEU A 178 -15.64 -26.30 8.51
C LEU A 178 -14.67 -27.38 8.97
N ASP A 179 -14.44 -27.53 10.28
CA ASP A 179 -13.58 -28.56 10.84
C ASP A 179 -14.12 -29.96 10.54
N GLU A 180 -15.41 -30.18 10.71
CA GLU A 180 -16.06 -31.44 10.36
C GLU A 180 -15.97 -31.82 8.87
N ARG A 181 -15.96 -30.81 7.96
CA ARG A 181 -15.80 -31.03 6.52
C ARG A 181 -14.38 -31.35 6.10
N ILE A 182 -13.36 -30.83 6.78
CA ILE A 182 -11.95 -31.19 6.53
C ILE A 182 -11.69 -32.68 6.85
N TRP A 183 -12.37 -33.22 7.84
CA TRP A 183 -12.22 -34.61 8.28
C TRP A 183 -13.15 -35.59 7.58
N LYS A 184 -13.72 -35.25 6.42
CA LYS A 184 -14.49 -36.23 5.61
C LYS A 184 -13.55 -37.28 5.04
N PRO A 185 -14.02 -38.56 4.96
CA PRO A 185 -13.18 -39.65 4.44
C PRO A 185 -12.60 -39.41 3.05
N GLU A 186 -13.32 -38.68 2.19
CA GLU A 186 -12.83 -38.34 0.85
C GLU A 186 -11.61 -37.38 0.85
N LEU A 187 -11.45 -36.59 1.90
CA LEU A 187 -10.29 -35.70 2.07
C LEU A 187 -9.16 -36.37 2.84
N SER A 188 -9.44 -37.41 3.62
CA SER A 188 -8.41 -38.17 4.34
C SER A 188 -7.45 -38.89 3.40
N ILE A 189 -7.85 -39.12 2.14
CA ILE A 189 -6.98 -39.71 1.09
C ILE A 189 -5.83 -38.76 0.72
N ILE A 190 -5.98 -37.46 0.95
CA ILE A 190 -4.98 -36.43 0.66
C ILE A 190 -4.23 -35.98 1.94
N GLU A 191 -4.56 -36.58 3.07
CA GLU A 191 -3.97 -36.23 4.36
C GLU A 191 -2.50 -36.68 4.42
N GLY A 192 -1.61 -35.72 4.61
CA GLY A 192 -0.17 -35.99 4.77
C GLY A 192 0.59 -36.25 3.47
N GLU A 193 -0.05 -36.24 2.29
CA GLU A 193 0.66 -36.31 1.02
C GLU A 193 1.12 -34.94 0.52
N GLU A 194 2.39 -34.78 0.45
CA GLU A 194 3.03 -33.62 -0.19
C GLU A 194 3.09 -33.87 -1.70
N VAL A 195 2.01 -33.50 -2.42
CA VAL A 195 1.93 -33.66 -3.89
C VAL A 195 2.90 -32.71 -4.61
N ILE A 196 3.13 -31.55 -4.03
CA ILE A 196 4.12 -30.56 -4.47
C ILE A 196 4.99 -30.22 -3.26
N PRO A 197 6.33 -30.15 -3.39
CA PRO A 197 7.21 -29.83 -2.29
C PRO A 197 6.73 -28.61 -1.48
N MET A 198 6.66 -28.74 -0.17
CA MET A 198 6.15 -27.73 0.78
C MET A 198 4.67 -27.33 0.60
N ARG A 199 3.86 -28.12 -0.14
CA ARG A 199 2.42 -27.91 -0.33
C ARG A 199 1.61 -29.03 0.30
N ASP A 200 1.39 -28.89 1.60
CA ASP A 200 0.48 -29.74 2.36
C ASP A 200 -0.95 -29.28 2.11
N THR A 201 -1.79 -30.17 1.56
CA THR A 201 -3.17 -29.85 1.18
C THR A 201 -4.04 -29.55 2.41
N GLU A 202 -3.87 -30.27 3.51
CA GLU A 202 -4.62 -30.04 4.74
C GLU A 202 -4.30 -28.68 5.32
N LEU A 203 -3.00 -28.33 5.41
CA LEU A 203 -2.56 -27.03 5.89
C LEU A 203 -3.09 -25.89 5.01
N TYR A 204 -3.12 -26.10 3.68
CA TYR A 204 -3.71 -25.14 2.75
C TYR A 204 -5.20 -24.92 3.01
N LEU A 205 -5.98 -25.99 3.18
CA LEU A 205 -7.41 -25.92 3.49
C LEU A 205 -7.66 -25.23 4.83
N LYS A 206 -6.90 -25.57 5.87
CA LYS A 206 -6.99 -24.91 7.17
C LYS A 206 -6.71 -23.40 7.07
N ARG A 207 -5.70 -22.98 6.30
CA ARG A 207 -5.40 -21.56 6.04
C ARG A 207 -6.52 -20.87 5.25
N ARG A 208 -7.09 -21.54 4.25
CA ARG A 208 -8.22 -21.03 3.48
C ARG A 208 -9.46 -20.84 4.38
N ASN A 209 -9.76 -21.79 5.22
CA ASN A 209 -10.87 -21.71 6.17
C ASN A 209 -10.67 -20.58 7.21
N LYS A 210 -9.44 -20.41 7.72
CA LYS A 210 -9.14 -19.28 8.61
C LYS A 210 -9.34 -17.93 7.93
N ARG A 211 -8.91 -17.77 6.67
CA ARG A 211 -9.17 -16.55 5.89
C ARG A 211 -10.68 -16.31 5.71
N PHE A 212 -11.41 -17.35 5.32
CA PHE A 212 -12.85 -17.26 5.20
C PHE A 212 -13.52 -16.82 6.51
N MET A 213 -13.17 -17.43 7.65
CA MET A 213 -13.68 -17.06 8.97
C MET A 213 -13.38 -15.62 9.34
N ARG A 214 -12.18 -15.14 9.06
CA ARG A 214 -11.81 -13.72 9.22
C ARG A 214 -12.72 -12.82 8.40
N ASP A 215 -12.91 -13.14 7.13
CA ASP A 215 -13.60 -12.32 6.16
C ASP A 215 -15.11 -12.24 6.44
N ILE A 216 -15.76 -13.34 6.86
CA ILE A 216 -17.18 -13.28 7.30
C ILE A 216 -17.36 -12.48 8.59
N ARG A 217 -16.40 -12.54 9.53
CA ARG A 217 -16.43 -11.69 10.74
C ARG A 217 -16.32 -10.21 10.37
N LEU A 218 -15.46 -9.85 9.43
CA LEU A 218 -15.34 -8.49 8.90
C LEU A 218 -16.65 -8.04 8.21
N CYS A 219 -17.29 -8.92 7.42
CA CYS A 219 -18.58 -8.65 6.81
C CYS A 219 -19.65 -8.35 7.86
N LEU A 220 -19.80 -9.21 8.86
CA LEU A 220 -20.77 -9.02 9.94
C LEU A 220 -20.45 -7.77 10.77
N ARG A 221 -19.17 -7.45 10.95
CA ARG A 221 -18.73 -6.23 11.65
C ARG A 221 -19.10 -4.97 10.89
N ARG A 222 -18.97 -4.94 9.55
CA ARG A 222 -19.44 -3.84 8.71
C ARG A 222 -20.95 -3.62 8.86
N VAL A 223 -21.74 -4.69 8.87
CA VAL A 223 -23.19 -4.59 9.11
C VAL A 223 -23.51 -3.97 10.48
N ALA A 224 -22.74 -4.30 11.51
CA ALA A 224 -22.90 -3.71 12.83
C ALA A 224 -22.57 -2.20 12.82
N TYR A 225 -21.46 -1.78 12.19
CA TYR A 225 -21.12 -0.37 12.04
C TYR A 225 -22.19 0.40 11.27
N ALA A 226 -22.67 -0.13 10.15
CA ALA A 226 -23.75 0.49 9.39
C ALA A 226 -25.04 0.66 10.21
N SER A 227 -25.29 -0.24 11.18
CA SER A 227 -26.49 -0.20 12.01
C SER A 227 -26.38 0.74 13.21
N SER A 228 -25.16 1.12 13.58
CA SER A 228 -24.89 2.00 14.73
C SER A 228 -24.96 3.50 14.39
N VAL A 229 -25.08 3.86 13.12
CA VAL A 229 -25.12 5.27 12.67
C VAL A 229 -26.45 5.92 13.02
N ASP A 230 -26.38 7.10 13.61
CA ASP A 230 -27.52 7.94 13.96
C ASP A 230 -27.90 8.95 12.88
N LEU A 231 -28.98 9.69 13.11
CA LEU A 231 -29.45 10.72 12.18
C LEU A 231 -28.45 11.88 12.08
N ASP A 232 -27.84 12.29 13.18
CA ASP A 232 -26.90 13.43 13.20
C ASP A 232 -25.68 13.16 12.32
N THR A 233 -25.19 11.93 12.32
CA THR A 233 -24.11 11.49 11.43
C THR A 233 -24.54 11.55 9.96
N HIS A 234 -25.77 11.11 9.62
CA HIS A 234 -26.30 11.24 8.27
C HIS A 234 -26.44 12.71 7.84
N LEU A 235 -26.92 13.59 8.73
CA LEU A 235 -26.97 15.03 8.46
C LEU A 235 -25.60 15.65 8.25
N GLN A 236 -24.59 15.19 8.99
CA GLN A 236 -23.21 15.62 8.79
C GLN A 236 -22.64 15.20 7.43
N TRP A 237 -22.93 13.97 6.97
CA TRP A 237 -22.55 13.54 5.62
C TRP A 237 -23.27 14.36 4.54
N GLN A 238 -24.56 14.62 4.70
CA GLN A 238 -25.32 15.47 3.79
C GLN A 238 -24.71 16.87 3.69
N ARG A 239 -24.30 17.44 4.84
CA ARG A 239 -23.62 18.72 4.92
C ARG A 239 -22.31 18.72 4.11
N TRP A 240 -21.47 17.73 4.30
CA TRP A 240 -20.19 17.61 3.58
C TRP A 240 -20.38 17.35 2.08
N MET A 241 -21.34 16.53 1.69
CA MET A 241 -21.65 16.28 0.26
C MET A 241 -22.19 17.55 -0.40
N THR A 242 -23.05 18.32 0.28
CA THR A 242 -23.53 19.60 -0.24
C THR A 242 -22.38 20.58 -0.45
N ARG A 243 -21.50 20.73 0.53
CA ARG A 243 -20.30 21.57 0.43
C ARG A 243 -19.42 21.14 -0.75
N THR A 244 -19.20 19.85 -0.93
CA THR A 244 -18.38 19.28 -2.01
C THR A 244 -19.01 19.63 -3.38
N ARG A 245 -20.32 19.45 -3.55
CA ARG A 245 -21.01 19.74 -4.78
C ARG A 245 -20.98 21.25 -5.09
N ALA A 246 -21.18 22.11 -4.10
CA ALA A 246 -21.06 23.55 -4.24
C ALA A 246 -19.65 23.97 -4.68
N MET A 247 -18.61 23.34 -4.12
CA MET A 247 -17.24 23.56 -4.59
C MET A 247 -17.03 23.11 -6.04
N ASP A 248 -17.56 21.96 -6.43
CA ASP A 248 -17.44 21.45 -7.79
C ASP A 248 -18.06 22.40 -8.82
N GLU A 249 -19.18 23.05 -8.50
CA GLU A 249 -19.81 24.05 -9.34
C GLU A 249 -18.92 25.28 -9.51
N HIS A 250 -18.35 25.80 -8.42
CA HIS A 250 -17.39 26.91 -8.48
C HIS A 250 -16.11 26.54 -9.23
N LEU A 251 -15.58 25.34 -9.02
CA LEU A 251 -14.40 24.87 -9.73
C LEU A 251 -14.67 24.73 -11.23
N LYS A 252 -15.86 24.27 -11.62
CA LYS A 252 -16.26 24.23 -13.02
C LYS A 252 -16.22 25.61 -13.67
N ASP A 253 -16.76 26.63 -12.99
CA ASP A 253 -16.73 28.00 -13.45
C ASP A 253 -15.31 28.57 -13.51
N LEU A 254 -14.52 28.40 -12.46
CA LEU A 254 -13.12 28.83 -12.39
C LEU A 254 -12.27 28.22 -13.50
N PHE A 255 -12.43 26.93 -13.75
CA PHE A 255 -11.66 26.25 -14.79
C PHE A 255 -12.08 26.65 -16.21
N SER A 256 -13.36 26.99 -16.40
CA SER A 256 -13.88 27.41 -17.72
C SER A 256 -13.55 28.87 -18.04
N ASN A 257 -13.73 29.76 -17.08
CA ASN A 257 -13.65 31.21 -17.27
C ASN A 257 -12.31 31.81 -16.83
N GLY A 258 -11.59 31.14 -15.90
CA GLY A 258 -10.38 31.67 -15.30
C GLY A 258 -10.61 32.90 -14.43
N ILE A 259 -9.59 33.27 -13.69
CA ILE A 259 -9.51 34.56 -12.98
C ILE A 259 -8.37 35.41 -13.54
N SER A 260 -8.49 36.72 -13.45
CA SER A 260 -7.51 37.64 -14.00
C SER A 260 -6.17 37.55 -13.24
N THR A 261 -5.10 37.52 -13.98
CA THR A 261 -3.71 37.56 -13.46
C THR A 261 -3.17 38.99 -13.50
N PRO A 262 -2.13 39.34 -12.72
CA PRO A 262 -1.56 40.70 -12.67
C PRO A 262 -1.05 41.22 -14.03
N ASP A 263 -0.65 40.33 -14.91
CA ASP A 263 -0.18 40.65 -16.27
C ASP A 263 -1.28 40.81 -17.28
N GLY A 264 -2.56 40.77 -16.86
CA GLY A 264 -3.75 40.93 -17.68
C GLY A 264 -4.19 39.65 -18.39
N GLY A 265 -3.54 38.53 -18.13
CA GLY A 265 -3.99 37.21 -18.61
C GLY A 265 -5.15 36.64 -17.82
N LYS A 266 -5.50 35.39 -18.14
CA LYS A 266 -6.46 34.58 -17.35
C LYS A 266 -5.80 33.26 -16.95
N PHE A 267 -6.01 32.85 -15.69
CA PHE A 267 -5.57 31.56 -15.17
C PHE A 267 -6.79 30.74 -14.74
N GLY A 268 -6.97 29.59 -15.39
CA GLY A 268 -8.09 28.68 -15.11
C GLY A 268 -7.79 27.67 -14.00
N GLY A 269 -6.60 27.70 -13.43
CA GLY A 269 -6.22 26.71 -12.42
C GLY A 269 -6.00 25.32 -13.01
N LYS A 270 -5.83 24.36 -12.10
CA LYS A 270 -5.79 22.93 -12.44
C LYS A 270 -6.41 22.15 -11.28
N GLY A 271 -7.42 21.36 -11.58
CA GLY A 271 -8.05 20.55 -10.54
C GLY A 271 -9.01 19.53 -11.08
N PHE A 272 -9.63 18.85 -10.16
CA PHE A 272 -10.52 17.74 -10.42
C PHE A 272 -11.75 17.88 -9.56
N ARG A 273 -12.91 17.50 -10.09
CA ARG A 273 -14.20 17.56 -9.40
C ARG A 273 -14.60 16.18 -8.90
N SER A 274 -15.40 16.17 -7.85
CA SER A 274 -15.89 14.96 -7.17
C SER A 274 -17.31 14.55 -7.57
N THR A 275 -17.93 15.24 -8.52
CA THR A 275 -19.36 15.08 -8.88
C THR A 275 -19.73 13.61 -9.05
N TRP A 276 -20.75 13.16 -8.31
CA TRP A 276 -21.23 11.78 -8.10
C TRP A 276 -20.32 10.86 -7.28
N GLN A 277 -19.20 11.37 -6.78
CA GLN A 277 -18.30 10.61 -5.90
C GLN A 277 -18.26 11.16 -4.46
N GLU A 278 -19.20 12.04 -4.11
CA GLU A 278 -19.26 12.69 -2.80
C GLU A 278 -19.50 11.71 -1.65
N GLY A 279 -20.03 10.50 -1.90
CA GLY A 279 -20.24 9.47 -0.89
C GLY A 279 -18.99 9.14 -0.04
N VAL A 280 -17.80 9.39 -0.60
CA VAL A 280 -16.51 9.17 0.09
C VAL A 280 -16.38 9.94 1.42
N VAL A 281 -17.18 10.99 1.65
CA VAL A 281 -17.22 11.73 2.93
C VAL A 281 -17.54 10.83 4.12
N GLY A 282 -18.25 9.71 3.87
CA GLY A 282 -18.58 8.73 4.91
C GLY A 282 -17.35 8.14 5.63
N CYS A 283 -16.19 8.10 4.97
CA CYS A 283 -14.94 7.64 5.58
C CYS A 283 -14.55 8.48 6.81
N ALA A 284 -14.75 9.79 6.75
CA ALA A 284 -14.23 10.75 7.73
C ALA A 284 -14.76 10.47 9.15
N THR A 285 -16.02 10.06 9.28
CA THR A 285 -16.63 9.76 10.59
C THR A 285 -16.10 8.49 11.26
N SER A 286 -15.30 7.70 10.53
CA SER A 286 -14.65 6.49 11.04
C SER A 286 -13.19 6.71 11.43
N LEU A 287 -12.63 7.85 11.06
CA LEU A 287 -11.23 8.19 11.30
C LEU A 287 -11.08 8.92 12.65
N ASN A 288 -9.98 8.62 13.33
CA ASN A 288 -9.58 9.42 14.49
C ASN A 288 -9.02 10.75 13.98
N ARG A 289 -9.77 11.82 14.23
CA ARG A 289 -9.34 13.19 13.97
C ARG A 289 -8.97 13.79 15.30
N ALA A 290 -7.68 13.95 15.57
CA ALA A 290 -7.25 14.67 16.78
C ALA A 290 -7.91 16.04 16.79
N ILE A 291 -8.69 16.33 17.82
CA ILE A 291 -9.40 17.60 17.98
C ILE A 291 -8.38 18.73 18.14
N ASP A 292 -7.24 18.41 18.75
CA ASP A 292 -6.08 19.29 18.93
C ASP A 292 -4.94 18.78 18.02
N LEU A 293 -4.69 19.53 16.96
CA LEU A 293 -3.58 19.30 16.04
C LEU A 293 -2.26 19.92 16.52
N SER A 294 -2.13 20.16 17.84
CA SER A 294 -0.85 20.55 18.44
C SER A 294 0.26 19.55 18.04
N PRO A 295 1.52 19.98 17.99
CA PRO A 295 2.64 19.10 17.69
C PRO A 295 2.66 17.83 18.54
N GLU A 296 2.19 17.93 19.80
CA GLU A 296 2.15 16.81 20.76
C GLU A 296 1.07 15.78 20.41
N ASN A 297 -0.07 16.19 19.83
CA ASN A 297 -1.22 15.31 19.55
C ASN A 297 -1.39 14.96 18.08
N ARG A 298 -0.72 15.66 17.16
CA ARG A 298 -0.80 15.42 15.71
C ARG A 298 -0.50 13.97 15.34
N HIS A 299 0.42 13.32 16.05
CA HIS A 299 0.80 11.95 15.81
C HIS A 299 -0.34 10.93 16.09
N LEU A 300 -1.41 11.35 16.76
CA LEU A 300 -2.57 10.50 17.07
C LEU A 300 -3.63 10.50 15.96
N ALA A 301 -3.63 11.50 15.07
CA ALA A 301 -4.59 11.55 13.98
C ALA A 301 -4.31 10.50 12.92
N ASP A 302 -5.36 9.84 12.44
CA ASP A 302 -5.28 8.97 11.27
C ASP A 302 -4.94 9.79 10.01
N ILE A 303 -4.24 9.18 9.07
CA ILE A 303 -3.77 9.83 7.83
C ILE A 303 -4.57 9.33 6.65
N ILE A 304 -4.93 10.26 5.75
CA ILE A 304 -5.46 9.92 4.44
C ILE A 304 -4.46 10.28 3.35
N ALA A 305 -4.36 9.44 2.32
CA ALA A 305 -3.66 9.70 1.07
C ALA A 305 -4.70 9.74 -0.07
N PRO A 306 -5.46 10.84 -0.22
CA PRO A 306 -6.61 10.91 -1.10
C PRO A 306 -6.21 10.89 -2.57
N MET A 307 -7.14 10.55 -3.45
CA MET A 307 -7.01 10.87 -4.87
C MET A 307 -7.12 12.37 -5.09
N ILE A 308 -6.62 12.84 -6.23
CA ILE A 308 -6.72 14.24 -6.64
C ILE A 308 -8.18 14.76 -6.72
N ARG A 309 -9.16 13.85 -6.89
CA ARG A 309 -10.59 14.16 -6.94
C ARG A 309 -11.35 13.91 -5.61
N ASP A 310 -10.68 13.46 -4.57
CA ASP A 310 -11.32 13.23 -3.27
C ASP A 310 -11.50 14.54 -2.46
N VAL A 311 -11.98 15.58 -3.14
CA VAL A 311 -12.25 16.89 -2.52
C VAL A 311 -13.19 16.73 -1.32
N GLY A 312 -14.24 15.91 -1.47
CA GLY A 312 -15.18 15.64 -0.38
C GLY A 312 -14.52 15.00 0.84
N LEU A 313 -13.63 14.04 0.65
CA LEU A 313 -12.90 13.42 1.76
C LEU A 313 -11.96 14.44 2.45
N ALA A 314 -11.24 15.24 1.67
CA ALA A 314 -10.36 16.28 2.20
C ALA A 314 -11.13 17.33 3.03
N LEU A 315 -12.28 17.77 2.54
CA LEU A 315 -13.19 18.67 3.29
C LEU A 315 -13.70 18.02 4.58
N ALA A 316 -14.13 16.76 4.50
CA ALA A 316 -14.70 16.05 5.64
C ALA A 316 -13.66 15.79 6.76
N VAL A 317 -12.38 15.68 6.42
CA VAL A 317 -11.29 15.55 7.41
C VAL A 317 -10.73 16.89 7.88
N GLY A 318 -11.28 18.02 7.41
CA GLY A 318 -11.02 19.35 7.97
C GLY A 318 -10.26 20.32 7.07
N GLN A 319 -9.95 19.99 5.80
CA GLN A 319 -9.54 21.03 4.87
C GLN A 319 -10.70 22.01 4.62
N THR A 320 -10.39 23.28 4.49
CA THR A 320 -11.41 24.30 4.21
C THR A 320 -11.59 24.51 2.69
N PRO A 321 -12.74 25.02 2.24
CA PRO A 321 -12.92 25.42 0.84
C PRO A 321 -11.86 26.41 0.37
N LEU A 322 -11.47 27.37 1.23
CA LEU A 322 -10.41 28.34 0.90
C LEU A 322 -9.07 27.69 0.62
N GLU A 323 -8.64 26.74 1.48
CA GLU A 323 -7.39 25.99 1.28
C GLU A 323 -7.35 25.26 -0.04
N ILE A 324 -8.47 24.63 -0.43
CA ILE A 324 -8.57 23.87 -1.69
C ILE A 324 -8.59 24.81 -2.87
N PHE A 325 -9.40 25.89 -2.85
CA PHE A 325 -9.41 26.89 -3.91
C PHE A 325 -8.04 27.54 -4.10
N ALA A 326 -7.39 27.94 -3.01
CA ALA A 326 -6.08 28.58 -3.07
C ALA A 326 -5.04 27.66 -3.73
N SER A 327 -5.04 26.36 -3.39
CA SER A 327 -4.14 25.38 -4.01
C SER A 327 -4.42 25.21 -5.49
N GLN A 328 -5.68 24.93 -5.85
CA GLN A 328 -6.03 24.64 -7.25
C GLN A 328 -5.93 25.87 -8.18
N MET A 329 -6.06 27.08 -7.62
CA MET A 329 -5.87 28.34 -8.34
C MET A 329 -4.46 28.93 -8.21
N GLY A 330 -3.52 28.20 -7.58
CA GLY A 330 -2.12 28.59 -7.52
C GLY A 330 -1.84 29.90 -6.77
N LYS A 331 -2.66 30.24 -5.78
CA LYS A 331 -2.50 31.45 -4.98
C LYS A 331 -1.38 31.37 -3.97
N SER A 332 -0.76 32.51 -3.62
CA SER A 332 0.21 32.61 -2.54
C SER A 332 -0.44 32.22 -1.20
N GLY A 333 0.33 31.56 -0.34
CA GLY A 333 -0.16 31.09 0.96
C GLY A 333 -0.95 29.79 0.88
N SER A 334 -0.95 29.11 -0.26
CA SER A 334 -1.50 27.76 -0.38
C SER A 334 -0.78 26.81 0.58
N TYR A 335 -1.52 25.91 1.23
CA TYR A 335 -0.93 24.87 2.10
C TYR A 335 -0.04 23.88 1.35
N MET A 336 -0.23 23.72 0.03
CA MET A 336 0.63 22.92 -0.82
C MET A 336 2.03 23.53 -1.02
N ASP A 337 2.19 24.80 -0.71
CA ASP A 337 3.45 25.54 -0.69
C ASP A 337 3.94 25.87 0.73
N GLY A 338 3.43 25.15 1.75
CA GLY A 338 3.79 25.35 3.14
C GLY A 338 3.07 26.52 3.84
N GLY A 339 2.00 27.05 3.25
CA GLY A 339 1.22 28.15 3.83
C GLY A 339 1.97 29.50 3.88
N ASN A 340 3.13 29.61 3.23
CA ASN A 340 3.92 30.83 3.20
C ASN A 340 3.36 31.82 2.18
N LEU A 341 2.98 33.02 2.64
CA LEU A 341 2.45 34.09 1.77
C LEU A 341 3.44 34.56 0.68
N ASP A 342 4.75 34.32 0.89
CA ASP A 342 5.79 34.67 -0.07
C ASP A 342 6.00 33.62 -1.19
N SER A 343 5.20 32.55 -1.21
CA SER A 343 5.31 31.47 -2.17
C SER A 343 3.95 30.93 -2.54
N GLY A 344 3.86 30.21 -3.65
CA GLY A 344 2.62 29.62 -4.12
C GLY A 344 2.72 29.11 -5.56
N GLY A 345 1.66 28.46 -6.04
CA GLY A 345 1.50 28.06 -7.43
C GLY A 345 2.38 26.90 -7.90
N ARG A 346 3.16 26.29 -7.03
CA ARG A 346 4.09 25.20 -7.40
C ARG A 346 3.37 23.86 -7.51
N ASP A 347 2.41 23.62 -6.65
CA ASP A 347 1.54 22.44 -6.71
C ASP A 347 0.08 22.86 -6.58
N LEU A 348 -0.76 22.37 -7.48
CA LEU A 348 -2.18 22.72 -7.59
C LEU A 348 -3.10 21.62 -7.06
N HIS A 349 -2.56 20.59 -6.40
CA HIS A 349 -3.36 19.54 -5.81
C HIS A 349 -3.93 19.93 -4.44
N ILE A 350 -4.87 19.12 -3.94
CA ILE A 350 -5.33 19.18 -2.57
C ILE A 350 -4.26 18.58 -1.64
N GLY A 351 -4.25 18.99 -0.39
CA GLY A 351 -3.36 18.43 0.61
C GLY A 351 -3.16 19.40 1.76
N ASN A 352 -2.98 18.87 2.96
CA ASN A 352 -2.59 19.61 4.14
C ASN A 352 -2.04 18.61 5.17
N TRP A 353 -0.71 18.53 5.24
CA TRP A 353 -0.05 17.58 6.12
C TRP A 353 -0.38 17.80 7.60
N GLU A 354 -0.60 19.05 8.02
CA GLU A 354 -1.00 19.37 9.40
C GLU A 354 -2.34 18.76 9.76
N LYS A 355 -3.22 18.59 8.78
CA LYS A 355 -4.52 17.93 8.92
C LYS A 355 -4.49 16.44 8.62
N GLY A 356 -3.30 15.85 8.43
CA GLY A 356 -3.15 14.45 8.09
C GLY A 356 -3.65 14.10 6.69
N VAL A 357 -3.66 15.06 5.78
CA VAL A 357 -3.99 14.88 4.36
C VAL A 357 -2.69 14.87 3.58
N LEU A 358 -2.19 13.68 3.23
CA LEU A 358 -1.02 13.53 2.37
C LEU A 358 -1.38 14.01 0.96
N PRO A 359 -0.62 14.95 0.39
CA PRO A 359 -0.89 15.40 -0.97
C PRO A 359 -0.90 14.25 -1.98
N PRO A 360 -1.90 14.17 -2.86
CA PRO A 360 -1.85 13.26 -4.00
C PRO A 360 -0.73 13.68 -4.96
N THR A 361 -0.19 12.72 -5.69
CA THR A 361 0.88 12.93 -6.64
C THR A 361 0.37 12.79 -8.08
N ALA A 362 0.95 13.57 -9.01
CA ALA A 362 0.65 13.39 -10.43
C ALA A 362 1.18 12.05 -10.97
N PRO A 363 2.39 11.59 -10.63
CA PRO A 363 2.79 10.20 -10.85
C PRO A 363 2.01 9.28 -9.91
N LEU A 364 1.02 8.57 -10.45
CA LEU A 364 0.22 7.62 -9.71
C LEU A 364 0.96 6.28 -9.61
N PRO A 365 0.92 5.56 -8.49
CA PRO A 365 0.24 5.76 -7.20
C PRO A 365 1.19 6.14 -6.05
N ILE A 366 2.16 6.99 -6.29
CA ILE A 366 3.24 7.33 -5.34
C ILE A 366 2.69 7.69 -3.95
N ALA A 367 1.59 8.46 -3.88
CA ALA A 367 0.98 8.83 -2.60
C ALA A 367 0.56 7.60 -1.76
N SER A 368 -0.01 6.55 -2.36
CA SER A 368 -0.38 5.33 -1.64
C SER A 368 0.83 4.48 -1.24
N ALA A 369 1.88 4.46 -2.07
CA ALA A 369 3.16 3.81 -1.73
C ALA A 369 3.85 4.54 -0.56
N THR A 370 3.86 5.89 -0.58
CA THR A 370 4.35 6.71 0.53
C THR A 370 3.53 6.49 1.81
N ALA A 371 2.19 6.45 1.71
CA ALA A 371 1.32 6.15 2.84
C ALA A 371 1.63 4.77 3.47
N THR A 372 2.02 3.79 2.65
CA THR A 372 2.46 2.48 3.13
C THR A 372 3.73 2.59 3.99
N GLY A 373 4.66 3.47 3.60
CA GLY A 373 5.84 3.78 4.41
C GLY A 373 5.53 4.50 5.72
N ILE A 374 4.56 5.43 5.71
CA ILE A 374 4.08 6.09 6.95
C ILE A 374 3.44 5.05 7.89
N ALA A 375 2.67 4.10 7.33
CA ALA A 375 2.09 3.00 8.10
C ALA A 375 3.16 2.04 8.65
N LEU A 376 4.25 1.81 7.91
CA LEU A 376 5.41 1.06 8.39
C LEU A 376 6.07 1.77 9.57
N ALA A 377 6.30 3.08 9.47
CA ALA A 377 6.84 3.88 10.58
C ALA A 377 5.93 3.82 11.82
N ALA A 378 4.62 3.97 11.65
CA ALA A 378 3.66 3.87 12.74
C ALA A 378 3.75 2.51 13.45
N LYS A 379 3.90 1.41 12.70
CA LYS A 379 4.08 0.08 13.27
C LYS A 379 5.39 -0.08 14.02
N LEU A 380 6.52 0.36 13.44
CA LEU A 380 7.85 0.26 14.05
C LEU A 380 7.97 1.12 15.30
N LEU A 381 7.42 2.33 15.28
CA LEU A 381 7.36 3.26 16.41
C LEU A 381 6.24 2.94 17.41
N LYS A 382 5.41 1.90 17.14
CA LYS A 382 4.26 1.50 17.97
C LYS A 382 3.22 2.62 18.17
N ILE A 383 3.05 3.44 17.15
CA ILE A 383 2.03 4.50 17.11
C ILE A 383 0.70 3.88 16.67
N ASN A 384 -0.34 4.05 17.46
CA ASN A 384 -1.69 3.55 17.17
C ASN A 384 -2.39 4.48 16.16
N ARG A 385 -2.00 4.39 14.89
CA ARG A 385 -2.48 5.23 13.78
C ARG A 385 -2.91 4.37 12.61
N PHE A 386 -4.06 4.69 12.05
CA PHE A 386 -4.58 4.08 10.83
C PHE A 386 -4.32 4.97 9.61
N HIS A 387 -4.23 4.36 8.46
CA HIS A 387 -3.98 5.03 7.18
C HIS A 387 -5.03 4.59 6.17
N LEU A 388 -5.58 5.55 5.41
CA LEU A 388 -6.52 5.30 4.33
C LEU A 388 -5.94 5.83 3.02
N ALA A 389 -5.78 4.95 2.04
CA ALA A 389 -5.16 5.26 0.75
C ALA A 389 -6.11 4.97 -0.43
N PRO A 390 -7.00 5.90 -0.78
CA PRO A 390 -7.80 5.82 -2.00
C PRO A 390 -6.96 5.95 -3.26
N VAL A 391 -7.30 5.15 -4.27
CA VAL A 391 -6.76 5.23 -5.64
C VAL A 391 -7.87 5.02 -6.65
N GLY A 392 -7.69 5.48 -7.89
CA GLY A 392 -8.58 5.15 -9.00
C GLY A 392 -8.31 3.76 -9.58
N GLU A 393 -9.27 3.22 -10.31
CA GLU A 393 -9.15 1.91 -10.97
C GLU A 393 -7.95 1.84 -11.92
N GLY A 394 -7.73 2.87 -12.73
CA GLY A 394 -6.58 2.94 -13.63
C GLY A 394 -5.25 2.99 -12.89
N CYS A 395 -5.19 3.73 -11.79
CA CYS A 395 -4.02 3.80 -10.92
C CYS A 395 -3.66 2.43 -10.32
N SER A 396 -4.65 1.60 -10.03
CA SER A 396 -4.45 0.25 -9.48
C SER A 396 -3.79 -0.74 -10.45
N SER A 397 -3.55 -0.33 -11.71
CA SER A 397 -2.82 -1.13 -12.70
C SER A 397 -1.31 -0.92 -12.64
N ASN A 398 -0.86 0.12 -11.94
CA ASN A 398 0.56 0.46 -11.81
C ASN A 398 1.29 -0.50 -10.85
N GLY A 399 2.56 -0.81 -11.17
CA GLY A 399 3.40 -1.74 -10.39
C GLY A 399 3.57 -1.34 -8.94
N GLU A 400 3.82 -0.05 -8.67
CA GLU A 400 4.03 0.48 -7.31
C GLU A 400 2.81 0.29 -6.40
N PHE A 401 1.58 0.24 -6.95
CA PHE A 401 0.39 -0.08 -6.17
C PHE A 401 0.40 -1.55 -5.69
N TRP A 402 0.81 -2.46 -6.58
CA TRP A 402 0.93 -3.88 -6.23
C TRP A 402 2.04 -4.12 -5.20
N GLU A 403 3.17 -3.45 -5.36
CA GLU A 403 4.29 -3.50 -4.42
C GLU A 403 3.89 -2.95 -3.04
N ALA A 404 3.15 -1.84 -3.01
CA ALA A 404 2.62 -1.24 -1.77
C ALA A 404 1.67 -2.21 -1.04
N MET A 405 0.72 -2.83 -1.77
CA MET A 405 -0.17 -3.84 -1.19
C MET A 405 0.61 -5.06 -0.69
N ASN A 406 1.58 -5.54 -1.48
CA ASN A 406 2.41 -6.68 -1.11
C ASN A 406 3.20 -6.40 0.17
N LEU A 407 3.88 -5.26 0.26
CA LEU A 407 4.61 -4.85 1.47
C LEU A 407 3.67 -4.74 2.66
N ALA A 408 2.51 -4.09 2.48
CA ALA A 408 1.54 -3.93 3.55
C ALA A 408 1.01 -5.28 4.04
N GLY A 409 0.70 -6.21 3.14
CA GLY A 409 0.29 -7.57 3.45
C GLY A 409 1.38 -8.36 4.16
N ALA A 410 2.61 -8.35 3.62
CA ALA A 410 3.75 -9.07 4.18
C ALA A 410 4.12 -8.57 5.58
N ARG A 411 3.97 -7.28 5.86
CA ARG A 411 4.31 -6.66 7.14
C ARG A 411 3.11 -6.43 8.06
N GLY A 412 1.89 -6.72 7.62
CA GLY A 412 0.68 -6.51 8.41
C GLY A 412 0.51 -5.05 8.84
N LEU A 413 0.58 -4.12 7.89
CA LEU A 413 0.59 -2.68 8.18
C LEU A 413 -0.82 -2.15 8.44
N PRO A 414 -0.97 -1.12 9.30
CA PRO A 414 -2.27 -0.54 9.65
C PRO A 414 -2.76 0.43 8.56
N ILE A 415 -3.10 -0.10 7.39
CA ILE A 415 -3.54 0.66 6.22
C ILE A 415 -4.74 -0.01 5.55
N ALA A 416 -5.69 0.80 5.04
CA ALA A 416 -6.67 0.35 4.07
C ALA A 416 -6.40 0.99 2.71
N PHE A 417 -6.30 0.16 1.70
CA PHE A 417 -6.36 0.60 0.31
C PHE A 417 -7.81 0.68 -0.13
N MET A 418 -8.13 1.66 -0.98
CA MET A 418 -9.48 1.81 -1.52
C MET A 418 -9.38 2.07 -3.02
N ILE A 419 -9.91 1.15 -3.84
CA ILE A 419 -9.96 1.35 -5.30
C ILE A 419 -11.34 1.89 -5.65
N GLN A 420 -11.41 3.15 -6.08
CA GLN A 420 -12.63 3.78 -6.55
C GLN A 420 -12.75 3.56 -8.05
N ASN A 421 -13.54 2.57 -8.44
CA ASN A 421 -13.87 2.28 -9.83
C ASN A 421 -14.95 3.24 -10.31
N ASN A 422 -14.55 4.35 -10.89
CA ASN A 422 -15.47 5.28 -11.52
C ASN A 422 -15.69 4.97 -13.01
N GLN A 423 -15.45 3.75 -13.43
CA GLN A 423 -15.68 3.10 -14.69
C GLN A 423 -14.72 3.51 -15.83
N ILE A 424 -14.03 4.65 -15.72
CA ILE A 424 -13.23 5.18 -16.82
C ILE A 424 -12.01 5.95 -16.30
N ALA A 425 -10.81 5.44 -16.56
CA ALA A 425 -9.56 6.15 -16.30
C ALA A 425 -9.25 7.09 -17.48
N LEU A 426 -9.47 8.38 -17.31
CA LEU A 426 -9.47 9.41 -18.35
C LEU A 426 -10.53 9.09 -19.42
N ASP A 427 -10.19 8.30 -20.43
CA ASP A 427 -11.04 7.83 -21.52
C ASP A 427 -10.99 6.30 -21.73
N THR A 428 -10.18 5.59 -20.93
CA THR A 428 -10.06 4.13 -21.01
C THR A 428 -10.99 3.46 -20.00
N PHE A 429 -11.95 2.70 -20.51
CA PHE A 429 -12.91 1.96 -19.70
C PHE A 429 -12.25 0.86 -18.85
N THR A 430 -12.90 0.50 -17.74
CA THR A 430 -12.42 -0.52 -16.77
C THR A 430 -11.98 -1.82 -17.45
N VAL A 431 -12.69 -2.29 -18.46
CA VAL A 431 -12.35 -3.51 -19.22
C VAL A 431 -10.99 -3.43 -19.94
N GLY A 432 -10.50 -2.21 -20.23
CA GLY A 432 -9.17 -1.97 -20.77
C GLY A 432 -8.09 -1.77 -19.70
N GLN A 433 -8.48 -1.68 -18.42
CA GLN A 433 -7.58 -1.40 -17.31
C GLN A 433 -7.23 -2.63 -16.48
N SER A 434 -8.12 -3.60 -16.37
CA SER A 434 -7.94 -4.72 -15.46
C SER A 434 -8.55 -6.01 -16.04
N GLY A 435 -7.80 -7.11 -15.95
CA GLY A 435 -8.31 -8.44 -16.22
C GLY A 435 -9.02 -9.09 -15.03
N ALA A 436 -9.05 -8.44 -13.87
CA ALA A 436 -9.80 -8.94 -12.71
C ALA A 436 -11.30 -8.64 -12.89
N GLU A 437 -12.16 -9.56 -12.52
CA GLU A 437 -13.61 -9.38 -12.56
C GLU A 437 -14.06 -8.30 -11.57
N THR A 438 -13.46 -8.33 -10.38
CA THR A 438 -13.61 -7.25 -9.39
C THR A 438 -12.25 -6.77 -8.91
N PHE A 439 -12.11 -5.50 -8.57
CA PHE A 439 -10.85 -4.99 -8.01
C PHE A 439 -10.53 -5.56 -6.62
N GLY A 440 -11.53 -6.12 -5.93
CA GLY A 440 -11.34 -6.88 -4.70
C GLY A 440 -10.42 -8.11 -4.87
N ASP A 441 -10.34 -8.68 -6.09
CA ASP A 441 -9.49 -9.82 -6.41
C ASP A 441 -8.00 -9.51 -6.24
N LYS A 442 -7.60 -8.25 -6.48
CA LYS A 442 -6.22 -7.79 -6.25
C LYS A 442 -5.81 -7.94 -4.79
N GLY A 443 -6.70 -7.63 -3.84
CA GLY A 443 -6.46 -7.84 -2.41
C GLY A 443 -6.37 -9.33 -2.06
N HIS A 444 -7.26 -10.14 -2.63
CA HIS A 444 -7.24 -11.58 -2.40
C HIS A 444 -5.94 -12.24 -2.84
N ALA A 445 -5.37 -11.81 -3.97
CA ALA A 445 -4.08 -12.30 -4.47
C ALA A 445 -2.93 -12.05 -3.46
N MET A 446 -3.00 -10.96 -2.70
CA MET A 446 -2.02 -10.60 -1.65
C MET A 446 -2.42 -11.11 -0.25
N GLY A 447 -3.47 -11.95 -0.14
CA GLY A 447 -3.98 -12.43 1.16
C GLY A 447 -4.68 -11.36 2.01
N ILE A 448 -4.95 -10.19 1.44
CA ILE A 448 -5.61 -9.05 2.08
C ILE A 448 -7.14 -9.25 2.03
N PRO A 449 -7.87 -9.10 3.14
CA PRO A 449 -9.33 -9.12 3.11
C PRO A 449 -9.87 -7.98 2.25
N SER A 450 -10.82 -8.31 1.38
CA SER A 450 -11.36 -7.36 0.41
C SER A 450 -12.86 -7.54 0.22
N TRP A 451 -13.55 -6.46 -0.15
CA TRP A 451 -14.99 -6.45 -0.43
C TRP A 451 -15.38 -5.28 -1.32
N THR A 452 -16.53 -5.39 -1.98
CA THR A 452 -17.10 -4.34 -2.84
C THR A 452 -18.19 -3.56 -2.11
N ILE A 453 -18.22 -2.25 -2.33
CA ILE A 453 -19.25 -1.33 -1.80
C ILE A 453 -19.85 -0.46 -2.90
N ASP A 454 -21.05 0.05 -2.62
CA ASP A 454 -21.71 1.08 -3.43
C ASP A 454 -21.14 2.46 -3.09
N GLY A 455 -20.51 3.11 -4.07
CA GLY A 455 -19.88 4.42 -3.93
C GLY A 455 -20.88 5.60 -3.89
N SER A 456 -22.17 5.35 -4.11
CA SER A 456 -23.22 6.34 -3.93
C SER A 456 -23.73 6.45 -2.48
N ASP A 457 -23.35 5.48 -1.61
CA ASP A 457 -23.86 5.38 -0.24
C ASP A 457 -22.77 5.70 0.80
N PRO A 458 -22.77 6.89 1.46
CA PRO A 458 -21.78 7.24 2.47
C PRO A 458 -21.78 6.28 3.68
N LEU A 459 -22.89 5.60 3.95
CA LEU A 459 -22.99 4.61 5.01
C LEU A 459 -22.06 3.42 4.77
N GLN A 460 -21.91 2.98 3.52
CA GLN A 460 -21.02 1.87 3.17
C GLN A 460 -19.54 2.27 3.27
N PHE A 461 -19.18 3.50 2.92
CA PHE A 461 -17.86 4.05 3.17
C PHE A 461 -17.53 4.08 4.67
N HIS A 462 -18.45 4.61 5.49
CA HIS A 462 -18.29 4.63 6.94
C HIS A 462 -18.06 3.24 7.51
N ALA A 463 -18.97 2.31 7.26
CA ALA A 463 -18.92 0.96 7.81
C ALA A 463 -17.65 0.19 7.39
N SER A 464 -17.23 0.37 6.15
CA SER A 464 -16.04 -0.28 5.61
C SER A 464 -14.76 0.30 6.20
N THR A 465 -14.66 1.62 6.30
CA THR A 465 -13.50 2.29 6.90
C THR A 465 -13.40 1.99 8.39
N ALA A 466 -14.52 2.00 9.13
CA ALA A 466 -14.56 1.66 10.55
C ALA A 466 -14.09 0.22 10.82
N ALA A 467 -14.60 -0.75 10.05
CA ALA A 467 -14.19 -2.14 10.19
C ALA A 467 -12.71 -2.36 9.80
N SER A 468 -12.24 -1.68 8.75
CA SER A 468 -10.83 -1.70 8.34
C SER A 468 -9.92 -1.14 9.41
N ARG A 469 -10.30 0.01 9.98
CA ARG A 469 -9.55 0.68 11.04
C ARG A 469 -9.43 -0.20 12.28
N GLU A 470 -10.55 -0.73 12.76
CA GLU A 470 -10.57 -1.63 13.92
C GLU A 470 -9.69 -2.86 13.67
N TYR A 471 -9.86 -3.53 12.52
CA TYR A 471 -9.08 -4.70 12.13
C TYR A 471 -7.58 -4.39 12.09
N ALA A 472 -7.19 -3.30 11.45
CA ALA A 472 -5.80 -2.92 11.28
C ALA A 472 -5.11 -2.56 12.60
N LEU A 473 -5.78 -1.79 13.45
CA LEU A 473 -5.26 -1.37 14.76
C LEU A 473 -5.22 -2.50 15.78
N ASP A 474 -6.05 -3.53 15.60
CA ASP A 474 -5.98 -4.79 16.37
C ASP A 474 -4.88 -5.76 15.85
N GLY A 475 -4.07 -5.31 14.90
CA GLY A 475 -2.95 -6.09 14.36
C GLY A 475 -3.36 -7.05 13.21
N GLY A 476 -4.57 -6.92 12.68
CA GLY A 476 -5.06 -7.73 11.56
C GLY A 476 -4.36 -7.46 10.23
N GLY A 477 -3.72 -6.30 10.09
CA GLY A 477 -3.05 -5.89 8.87
C GLY A 477 -3.94 -5.10 7.91
N PRO A 478 -3.56 -4.99 6.62
CA PRO A 478 -4.26 -4.17 5.65
C PRO A 478 -5.60 -4.75 5.22
N THR A 479 -6.44 -3.88 4.62
CA THR A 479 -7.67 -4.26 3.91
C THR A 479 -7.71 -3.60 2.54
N LEU A 480 -8.53 -4.14 1.62
CA LEU A 480 -8.83 -3.53 0.34
C LEU A 480 -10.34 -3.32 0.18
N ILE A 481 -10.74 -2.07 -0.05
CA ILE A 481 -12.12 -1.69 -0.31
C ILE A 481 -12.26 -1.39 -1.81
N HIS A 482 -13.04 -2.17 -2.52
CA HIS A 482 -13.44 -1.88 -3.89
C HIS A 482 -14.73 -1.06 -3.87
N VAL A 483 -14.74 0.08 -4.55
CA VAL A 483 -15.86 1.01 -4.60
C VAL A 483 -16.38 1.09 -6.03
N GLU A 484 -17.61 0.68 -6.27
CA GLU A 484 -18.30 0.90 -7.54
C GLU A 484 -18.98 2.26 -7.53
N THR A 485 -18.58 3.11 -8.45
CA THR A 485 -19.07 4.49 -8.57
C THR A 485 -18.99 4.98 -10.01
N MET A 486 -19.30 6.25 -10.26
CA MET A 486 -19.17 6.90 -11.55
C MET A 486 -18.82 8.37 -11.36
N ARG A 487 -18.16 8.96 -12.39
CA ARG A 487 -17.97 10.41 -12.45
C ARG A 487 -19.16 11.07 -13.14
N GLY A 488 -19.74 12.09 -12.52
CA GLY A 488 -20.75 12.97 -13.14
C GLY A 488 -20.15 14.11 -13.97
N CYS A 489 -18.84 14.09 -14.21
CA CYS A 489 -18.09 15.14 -14.90
C CYS A 489 -16.91 14.56 -15.67
N GLY A 490 -16.31 15.35 -16.55
CA GLY A 490 -15.09 14.99 -17.26
C GLY A 490 -13.92 14.66 -16.34
N HIS A 491 -12.86 14.05 -16.87
CA HIS A 491 -11.69 13.67 -16.07
C HIS A 491 -11.01 14.87 -15.43
N ALA A 492 -10.72 15.89 -16.22
CA ALA A 492 -10.19 17.17 -15.79
C ALA A 492 -11.16 18.29 -16.21
N HIS A 493 -10.88 19.50 -15.79
CA HIS A 493 -11.74 20.66 -15.98
C HIS A 493 -12.20 20.92 -17.42
N HIS A 494 -11.38 20.62 -18.41
CA HIS A 494 -11.66 20.86 -19.84
C HIS A 494 -12.24 19.64 -20.57
N HIS A 495 -12.57 18.56 -19.89
CA HIS A 495 -13.01 17.32 -20.51
C HIS A 495 -14.53 17.11 -20.48
N ASP A 496 -15.33 18.03 -19.94
CA ASP A 496 -16.78 17.85 -19.81
C ASP A 496 -17.45 17.60 -21.17
N ASP A 497 -17.17 18.44 -22.18
CA ASP A 497 -17.77 18.30 -23.50
C ASP A 497 -17.33 17.00 -24.19
N LEU A 498 -16.11 16.56 -23.98
CA LEU A 498 -15.62 15.28 -24.51
C LEU A 498 -16.30 14.10 -23.83
N TYR A 499 -16.51 14.20 -22.53
CA TYR A 499 -17.04 13.13 -21.68
C TYR A 499 -18.56 13.01 -21.82
N LEU A 500 -19.29 14.10 -21.59
CA LEU A 500 -20.75 14.15 -21.57
C LEU A 500 -21.36 14.40 -22.96
N GLY A 501 -20.60 15.00 -23.87
CA GLY A 501 -21.07 15.55 -25.13
C GLY A 501 -21.67 16.94 -24.99
N SER A 502 -21.97 17.56 -26.12
CA SER A 502 -22.62 18.87 -26.12
C SER A 502 -24.02 18.81 -25.52
N VAL A 503 -24.53 19.93 -25.00
CA VAL A 503 -25.89 20.06 -24.46
C VAL A 503 -26.95 19.66 -25.51
N THR A 504 -26.68 19.89 -26.79
CA THR A 504 -27.55 19.48 -27.88
C THR A 504 -27.40 17.99 -28.25
N GLY A 505 -26.42 17.30 -27.68
CA GLY A 505 -26.09 15.92 -27.99
C GLY A 505 -25.34 15.71 -29.31
N ASN A 506 -24.87 16.75 -29.92
CA ASN A 506 -24.06 16.70 -31.14
C ASN A 506 -22.91 17.74 -31.07
N PRO A 507 -21.64 17.30 -30.94
CA PRO A 507 -21.22 15.91 -30.92
C PRO A 507 -21.61 15.17 -29.62
N PRO A 508 -21.82 13.86 -29.69
CA PRO A 508 -22.02 13.04 -28.50
C PRO A 508 -20.71 12.93 -27.68
N GLY A 509 -20.84 12.77 -26.36
CA GLY A 509 -19.69 12.41 -25.52
C GLY A 509 -19.20 10.99 -25.78
N TYR A 510 -18.00 10.66 -25.30
CA TYR A 510 -17.48 9.29 -25.42
C TYR A 510 -18.11 8.32 -24.40
N VAL A 511 -18.80 8.81 -23.39
CA VAL A 511 -19.57 7.99 -22.46
C VAL A 511 -20.98 7.81 -22.97
N GLY A 512 -21.43 6.55 -23.03
CA GLY A 512 -22.80 6.22 -23.51
C GLY A 512 -23.86 6.83 -22.59
N ARG A 513 -24.90 7.39 -23.22
CA ARG A 513 -26.01 8.03 -22.49
C ARG A 513 -26.76 7.10 -21.55
N GLU A 514 -26.87 5.82 -21.89
CA GLU A 514 -27.51 4.81 -21.03
C GLU A 514 -26.75 4.63 -19.72
N LEU A 515 -25.41 4.56 -19.80
CA LEU A 515 -24.55 4.45 -18.62
C LEU A 515 -24.65 5.71 -17.75
N LEU A 516 -24.61 6.90 -18.37
CA LEU A 516 -24.77 8.16 -17.64
C LEU A 516 -26.16 8.26 -16.98
N SER A 517 -27.23 7.88 -17.69
CA SER A 517 -28.58 7.90 -17.13
C SER A 517 -28.73 6.95 -15.95
N TYR A 518 -28.18 5.73 -16.06
CA TYR A 518 -28.17 4.75 -14.96
C TYR A 518 -27.50 5.31 -13.70
N TRP A 519 -26.34 5.97 -13.85
CA TRP A 519 -25.62 6.52 -12.71
C TRP A 519 -26.19 7.85 -12.21
N ALA A 520 -26.83 8.63 -13.06
CA ALA A 520 -27.54 9.84 -12.65
C ALA A 520 -28.66 9.54 -11.63
N GLU A 521 -29.36 8.40 -11.79
CA GLU A 521 -30.35 7.93 -10.81
C GLU A 521 -29.73 7.55 -9.45
N LYS A 522 -28.41 7.36 -9.43
CA LYS A 522 -27.65 7.00 -8.23
C LYS A 522 -26.82 8.16 -7.67
N ASP A 523 -27.08 9.39 -8.12
CA ASP A 523 -26.42 10.58 -7.58
C ASP A 523 -26.49 10.59 -6.04
N PRO A 524 -25.33 10.54 -5.33
CA PRO A 524 -25.32 10.40 -3.89
C PRO A 524 -26.01 11.55 -3.16
N LEU A 525 -25.92 12.78 -3.68
CA LEU A 525 -26.39 13.96 -2.96
C LEU A 525 -27.93 14.00 -2.82
N PRO A 526 -28.75 13.95 -3.89
CA PRO A 526 -30.20 13.91 -3.74
C PRO A 526 -30.71 12.62 -3.09
N ASN A 527 -30.14 11.48 -3.44
CA ASN A 527 -30.59 10.19 -2.87
C ASN A 527 -30.37 10.11 -1.38
N HIS A 528 -29.24 10.60 -0.88
CA HIS A 528 -28.98 10.61 0.55
C HIS A 528 -29.81 11.68 1.27
N ARG A 529 -30.14 12.80 0.63
CA ARG A 529 -31.10 13.80 1.16
C ARG A 529 -32.46 13.16 1.41
N ASP A 530 -32.97 12.44 0.41
CA ASP A 530 -34.25 11.74 0.53
C ASP A 530 -34.21 10.66 1.61
N TYR A 531 -33.10 9.95 1.72
CA TYR A 531 -32.87 9.00 2.80
C TYR A 531 -32.89 9.69 4.16
N CYS A 532 -32.24 10.83 4.37
CA CYS A 532 -32.29 11.61 5.61
C CYS A 532 -33.75 11.96 5.99
N ILE A 533 -34.54 12.40 5.05
CA ILE A 533 -35.98 12.69 5.27
C ILE A 533 -36.69 11.42 5.72
N SER A 534 -36.44 10.28 5.05
CA SER A 534 -37.09 9.00 5.33
C SER A 534 -36.81 8.48 6.74
N ILE A 535 -35.68 8.86 7.34
CA ILE A 535 -35.29 8.49 8.69
C ILE A 535 -35.56 9.57 9.74
N GLY A 536 -36.25 10.65 9.36
CA GLY A 536 -36.80 11.63 10.28
C GLY A 536 -36.13 13.02 10.26
N ALA A 537 -35.30 13.33 9.26
CA ALA A 537 -34.77 14.69 9.11
C ALA A 537 -35.86 15.69 8.76
N ASN A 538 -35.75 16.91 9.28
CA ASN A 538 -36.67 18.00 8.96
C ASN A 538 -36.24 18.66 7.64
N GLU A 539 -37.12 18.71 6.67
CA GLU A 539 -36.82 19.26 5.35
C GLU A 539 -36.41 20.75 5.39
N LYS A 540 -37.05 21.56 6.26
CA LYS A 540 -36.65 22.98 6.43
C LYS A 540 -35.23 23.11 6.99
N GLN A 541 -34.83 22.21 7.89
CA GLN A 541 -33.48 22.16 8.43
C GLN A 541 -32.47 21.80 7.32
N LEU A 542 -32.79 20.84 6.45
CA LEU A 542 -31.95 20.48 5.31
C LEU A 542 -31.76 21.65 4.35
N ILE A 543 -32.86 22.36 4.00
CA ILE A 543 -32.78 23.55 3.13
C ILE A 543 -31.94 24.66 3.77
N SER A 544 -32.03 24.88 5.09
CA SER A 544 -31.19 25.85 5.79
C SER A 544 -29.73 25.48 5.72
N MET A 545 -29.44 24.21 5.99
CA MET A 545 -28.08 23.65 5.93
C MET A 545 -27.47 23.77 4.53
N GLU A 546 -28.22 23.44 3.49
CA GLU A 546 -27.77 23.55 2.10
C GLU A 546 -27.38 25.01 1.75
N LYS A 547 -28.18 25.96 2.19
CA LYS A 547 -27.88 27.41 2.01
C LYS A 547 -26.64 27.85 2.81
N GLU A 548 -26.47 27.36 4.04
CA GLU A 548 -25.30 27.64 4.87
C GLU A 548 -24.02 27.13 4.19
N GLU A 549 -24.05 25.90 3.67
CA GLU A 549 -22.88 25.30 3.02
C GLU A 549 -22.54 26.02 1.70
N GLN A 550 -23.55 26.41 0.91
CA GLN A 550 -23.32 27.23 -0.27
C GLN A 550 -22.67 28.55 0.09
N ALA A 551 -23.19 29.26 1.11
CA ALA A 551 -22.65 30.55 1.53
C ALA A 551 -21.19 30.45 2.02
N ILE A 552 -20.82 29.35 2.69
CA ILE A 552 -19.42 29.09 3.09
C ILE A 552 -18.52 28.99 1.86
N VAL A 553 -18.95 28.27 0.84
CA VAL A 553 -18.17 28.08 -0.39
C VAL A 553 -18.08 29.37 -1.20
N ASP A 554 -19.17 30.12 -1.30
CA ASP A 554 -19.22 31.44 -1.98
C ASP A 554 -18.24 32.42 -1.34
N ALA A 555 -18.25 32.50 0.00
CA ALA A 555 -17.33 33.35 0.76
C ALA A 555 -15.86 32.95 0.54
N ALA A 556 -15.57 31.65 0.60
CA ALA A 556 -14.22 31.13 0.41
C ALA A 556 -13.70 31.39 -1.02
N ARG A 557 -14.57 31.28 -2.05
CA ARG A 557 -14.20 31.64 -3.41
C ARG A 557 -13.82 33.11 -3.51
N LYS A 558 -14.66 34.00 -2.97
CA LYS A 558 -14.40 35.44 -3.01
C LYS A 558 -13.09 35.78 -2.30
N GLU A 559 -12.84 35.21 -1.12
CA GLU A 559 -11.60 35.41 -0.38
C GLU A 559 -10.38 34.90 -1.19
N MET A 560 -10.48 33.73 -1.85
CA MET A 560 -9.41 33.20 -2.69
C MET A 560 -9.12 34.15 -3.88
N GLU A 561 -10.15 34.73 -4.53
CA GLU A 561 -9.94 35.65 -5.64
C GLU A 561 -9.13 36.89 -5.21
N GLU A 562 -9.31 37.35 -3.96
CA GLU A 562 -8.58 38.47 -3.36
C GLU A 562 -7.16 38.11 -2.89
N MET A 563 -6.83 36.82 -2.76
CA MET A 563 -5.48 36.37 -2.36
C MET A 563 -4.43 36.80 -3.39
N PRO A 564 -3.20 37.14 -2.94
CA PRO A 564 -2.11 37.53 -3.84
C PRO A 564 -1.69 36.39 -4.78
N TRP A 565 -1.12 36.77 -5.90
CA TRP A 565 -0.43 35.86 -6.79
C TRP A 565 1.01 35.68 -6.37
N PRO A 566 1.62 34.48 -6.54
CA PRO A 566 3.02 34.28 -6.25
C PRO A 566 3.91 35.02 -7.25
N GLU A 567 5.04 35.55 -6.78
CA GLU A 567 6.05 36.12 -7.65
C GLU A 567 6.85 35.02 -8.37
N GLY A 568 7.11 35.18 -9.68
CA GLY A 568 7.77 34.16 -10.49
C GLY A 568 9.16 33.77 -10.00
N ASN A 569 9.87 34.66 -9.33
CA ASN A 569 11.19 34.38 -8.74
C ASN A 569 11.14 33.49 -7.51
N THR A 570 9.96 33.25 -6.92
CA THR A 570 9.77 32.40 -5.75
C THR A 570 9.54 30.93 -6.10
N VAL A 571 9.46 30.58 -7.39
CA VAL A 571 9.10 29.23 -7.86
C VAL A 571 10.01 28.12 -7.32
N THR A 572 11.28 28.43 -7.09
CA THR A 572 12.26 27.48 -6.54
C THR A 572 12.39 27.53 -5.01
N LYS A 573 11.82 28.57 -4.37
CA LYS A 573 11.96 28.78 -2.92
C LYS A 573 11.29 27.67 -2.12
N GLY A 574 12.04 26.98 -1.27
CA GLY A 574 11.53 25.90 -0.42
C GLY A 574 11.21 24.57 -1.14
N VAL A 575 11.52 24.44 -2.44
CA VAL A 575 11.36 23.17 -3.18
C VAL A 575 12.36 22.12 -2.71
N THR A 576 13.54 22.55 -2.32
CA THR A 576 14.54 21.70 -1.68
C THR A 576 15.09 22.39 -0.45
N SER A 577 15.62 21.64 0.50
CA SER A 577 16.32 22.18 1.68
C SER A 577 17.60 22.97 1.34
N ARG A 578 17.99 23.01 0.07
CA ARG A 578 19.23 23.62 -0.44
C ARG A 578 19.07 25.07 -0.89
N HIS A 579 17.91 25.69 -0.69
CA HIS A 579 17.66 27.06 -1.17
C HIS A 579 18.26 28.16 -0.31
N ASP A 580 18.72 27.83 0.88
CA ASP A 580 19.47 28.74 1.72
C ASP A 580 20.95 28.39 1.55
N ALA A 581 21.68 29.18 0.76
CA ALA A 581 23.10 28.92 0.49
C ALA A 581 23.93 28.94 1.77
N GLU A 582 23.56 29.78 2.75
CA GLU A 582 24.18 29.80 4.08
C GLU A 582 23.84 28.53 4.86
N SER A 583 22.57 28.12 4.89
CA SER A 583 22.14 26.87 5.51
C SER A 583 22.80 25.64 4.88
N HIS A 584 23.05 25.67 3.58
CA HIS A 584 23.75 24.58 2.88
C HIS A 584 25.22 24.49 3.29
N THR A 585 25.88 25.62 3.40
CA THR A 585 27.29 25.69 3.86
C THR A 585 27.41 25.22 5.30
N GLU A 586 26.53 25.69 6.20
CA GLU A 586 26.46 25.25 7.59
C GLU A 586 26.11 23.76 7.73
N GLN A 587 25.18 23.25 6.92
CA GLN A 587 24.85 21.83 6.90
C GLN A 587 25.99 20.98 6.38
N PHE A 588 26.73 21.47 5.36
CA PHE A 588 27.87 20.79 4.81
C PHE A 588 29.03 20.79 5.81
N GLU A 589 29.34 21.92 6.43
CA GLU A 589 30.36 22.03 7.50
C GLU A 589 30.01 21.14 8.70
N ARG A 590 28.74 21.11 9.10
CA ARG A 590 28.29 20.21 10.16
C ARG A 590 28.42 18.75 9.75
N PHE A 591 28.01 18.40 8.52
CA PHE A 591 28.16 17.05 7.98
C PHE A 591 29.65 16.66 7.89
N GLU A 592 30.51 17.56 7.47
CA GLU A 592 31.94 17.34 7.38
C GLU A 592 32.54 17.15 8.79
N LYS A 593 32.15 17.96 9.74
CA LYS A 593 32.55 17.84 11.15
C LYS A 593 32.08 16.53 11.76
N ASP A 594 30.79 16.20 11.62
CA ASP A 594 30.20 14.95 12.09
C ASP A 594 30.85 13.73 11.42
N SER A 595 31.16 13.82 10.13
CA SER A 595 31.85 12.76 9.39
C SER A 595 33.28 12.57 9.87
N ARG A 596 34.00 13.65 10.20
CA ARG A 596 35.33 13.58 10.78
C ARG A 596 35.34 12.93 12.18
N GLU A 597 34.33 13.24 13.01
CA GLU A 597 34.16 12.62 14.32
C GLU A 597 33.83 11.11 14.19
N ILE A 598 32.98 10.72 13.22
CA ILE A 598 32.57 9.35 12.96
C ILE A 598 33.71 8.52 12.37
N LEU A 599 34.49 9.09 11.46
CA LEU A 599 35.56 8.36 10.76
C LEU A 599 36.88 8.33 11.54
N SER A 600 36.95 8.95 12.70
CA SER A 600 38.13 8.95 13.63
C SER A 600 39.48 9.02 12.94
N GLY A 601 39.66 9.99 12.00
CA GLY A 601 40.91 10.26 11.33
C GLY A 601 40.87 11.57 10.59
N PRO A 602 41.99 12.33 10.51
CA PRO A 602 42.04 13.57 9.75
C PRO A 602 41.88 13.23 8.26
N LEU A 603 40.82 13.73 7.65
CA LEU A 603 40.79 13.97 6.22
C LEU A 603 41.72 15.16 5.98
N ASN A 604 42.87 14.96 5.38
CA ASN A 604 43.76 16.04 5.04
C ASN A 604 43.10 16.91 3.97
N ASP A 605 43.01 18.22 4.25
CA ASP A 605 42.56 19.20 3.32
C ASP A 605 43.45 19.18 2.06
N GLY A 606 42.89 18.86 0.93
CA GLY A 606 43.45 19.16 -0.38
C GLY A 606 43.78 18.01 -1.33
N ASP A 607 43.93 16.77 -0.89
CA ASP A 607 44.28 15.66 -1.78
C ASP A 607 43.23 14.54 -1.81
N LEU A 608 42.18 14.81 -2.54
CA LEU A 608 41.16 13.83 -2.87
C LEU A 608 41.70 12.85 -3.92
N ALA A 609 41.79 11.60 -3.56
CA ALA A 609 41.62 10.42 -4.38
C ALA A 609 42.83 9.56 -4.78
N ILE A 610 44.06 10.01 -4.84
CA ILE A 610 45.16 9.15 -5.35
C ILE A 610 46.10 8.62 -4.24
N GLU A 611 46.22 9.32 -3.13
CA GLU A 611 47.08 8.90 -2.02
C GLU A 611 46.41 8.08 -0.89
N PHE A 612 45.08 7.88 -0.97
CA PHE A 612 44.31 7.18 0.07
C PHE A 612 44.72 5.72 0.30
N SER A 613 45.28 5.06 -0.69
CA SER A 613 45.61 3.63 -0.56
C SER A 613 46.80 3.33 0.36
N ASN A 614 47.64 4.35 0.67
CA ASN A 614 48.87 4.22 1.45
C ASN A 614 48.89 5.02 2.75
N ALA A 615 47.80 5.75 3.07
CA ALA A 615 47.72 6.49 4.32
C ALA A 615 47.59 5.53 5.53
N PRO A 616 48.27 5.79 6.66
CA PRO A 616 48.25 4.90 7.82
C PRO A 616 46.83 4.62 8.40
N ASN A 617 45.90 5.54 8.15
CA ASN A 617 44.50 5.43 8.59
C ASN A 617 43.53 5.25 7.43
N SER A 618 43.99 4.85 6.24
CA SER A 618 43.10 4.61 5.11
C SER A 618 42.17 3.42 5.35
N SER A 619 40.94 3.54 4.91
CA SER A 619 39.91 2.50 4.99
C SER A 619 39.39 2.20 3.59
N THR A 620 38.93 0.96 3.36
CA THR A 620 38.20 0.67 2.14
C THR A 620 36.84 1.38 2.17
N TYR A 621 36.31 1.70 0.99
CA TYR A 621 34.98 2.30 0.86
C TYR A 621 33.90 1.51 1.61
N SER A 622 33.89 0.18 1.46
CA SER A 622 32.97 -0.70 2.20
C SER A 622 33.11 -0.56 3.72
N ARG A 623 34.35 -0.47 4.22
CA ARG A 623 34.59 -0.31 5.65
C ARG A 623 34.11 1.04 6.18
N ALA A 624 34.28 2.08 5.39
CA ALA A 624 33.76 3.41 5.73
C ALA A 624 32.24 3.42 5.84
N ILE A 625 31.54 2.82 4.87
CA ILE A 625 30.07 2.69 4.91
C ILE A 625 29.65 1.86 6.15
N GLN A 626 30.28 0.70 6.40
CA GLN A 626 29.99 -0.13 7.56
C GLN A 626 30.13 0.64 8.88
N ASN A 627 31.20 1.43 9.02
CA ASN A 627 31.44 2.24 10.21
C ASN A 627 30.39 3.35 10.35
N ALA A 628 30.03 4.02 9.24
CA ALA A 628 28.97 5.03 9.23
C ALA A 628 27.60 4.46 9.62
N MET A 629 27.24 3.30 9.10
CA MET A 629 25.97 2.61 9.47
C MET A 629 25.93 2.30 10.96
N VAL A 630 27.03 1.80 11.54
CA VAL A 630 27.12 1.54 12.97
C VAL A 630 26.98 2.82 13.79
N ALA A 631 27.71 3.88 13.42
CA ALA A 631 27.65 5.15 14.12
C ALA A 631 26.23 5.77 14.06
N LEU A 632 25.55 5.68 12.90
CA LEU A 632 24.17 6.10 12.78
C LEU A 632 23.23 5.27 13.67
N ALA A 633 23.44 3.95 13.75
CA ALA A 633 22.63 3.07 14.60
C ALA A 633 22.79 3.39 16.09
N GLU A 634 24.00 3.74 16.52
CA GLU A 634 24.33 4.14 17.88
C GLU A 634 23.75 5.54 18.22
N ARG A 635 23.84 6.48 17.25
CA ARG A 635 23.37 7.85 17.42
C ARG A 635 21.84 7.98 17.43
N HIS A 636 21.15 7.16 16.64
CA HIS A 636 19.71 7.19 16.43
C HIS A 636 19.06 5.89 16.92
N GLU A 637 19.18 5.64 18.21
CA GLU A 637 18.81 4.35 18.79
C GLU A 637 17.33 3.98 18.59
N ASN A 638 16.42 4.96 18.58
CA ASN A 638 14.99 4.71 18.64
C ASN A 638 14.27 4.92 17.30
N ASP A 639 14.84 5.64 16.34
CA ASP A 639 14.14 6.10 15.15
C ASP A 639 14.82 5.76 13.81
N ILE A 640 15.99 5.06 13.82
CA ILE A 640 16.66 4.63 12.60
C ILE A 640 16.22 3.23 12.17
N VAL A 641 16.09 3.02 10.87
CA VAL A 641 15.90 1.72 10.24
C VAL A 641 16.75 1.62 8.98
N PHE A 642 17.45 0.51 8.81
CA PHE A 642 18.16 0.15 7.59
C PHE A 642 17.28 -0.84 6.83
N MET A 643 16.85 -0.49 5.64
CA MET A 643 15.86 -1.23 4.88
C MET A 643 16.29 -1.46 3.43
N GLY A 644 16.11 -2.65 2.94
CA GLY A 644 16.53 -3.08 1.61
C GLY A 644 16.39 -4.59 1.46
N GLU A 645 16.99 -5.14 0.43
CA GLU A 645 16.99 -6.57 0.19
C GLU A 645 18.10 -7.25 1.02
N ASP A 646 17.82 -8.43 1.58
CA ASP A 646 18.77 -9.26 2.32
C ASP A 646 19.45 -8.58 3.53
N MET A 647 18.81 -7.56 4.10
CA MET A 647 19.36 -6.77 5.20
C MET A 647 19.58 -7.61 6.47
N GLU A 648 18.63 -8.49 6.78
CA GLU A 648 18.64 -9.30 8.00
C GLU A 648 19.66 -10.44 7.94
N VAL A 649 20.14 -10.87 6.78
CA VAL A 649 21.13 -11.95 6.64
C VAL A 649 22.56 -11.41 6.80
N ALA A 650 23.01 -10.57 5.93
CA ALA A 650 24.33 -9.90 5.99
C ALA A 650 24.42 -8.72 5.00
N GLY A 651 23.39 -8.50 4.17
CA GLY A 651 23.47 -7.71 2.96
C GLY A 651 24.26 -8.43 1.86
N ALA A 652 24.03 -8.04 0.61
CA ALA A 652 24.67 -8.67 -0.56
C ALA A 652 26.20 -8.62 -0.50
N PHE A 653 26.77 -7.57 0.12
CA PHE A 653 28.19 -7.32 0.21
C PHE A 653 28.73 -7.32 1.66
N GLY A 654 28.00 -7.89 2.60
CA GLY A 654 28.40 -7.96 4.00
C GLY A 654 28.36 -6.61 4.72
N MET A 655 27.63 -5.62 4.19
CA MET A 655 27.58 -4.27 4.77
C MET A 655 26.98 -4.26 6.16
N ASN A 656 26.05 -5.19 6.46
CA ASN A 656 25.30 -5.24 7.72
C ASN A 656 25.99 -6.08 8.82
N ILE A 657 27.08 -6.78 8.50
CA ILE A 657 27.78 -7.64 9.47
C ILE A 657 28.18 -6.89 10.73
N PRO A 658 28.80 -5.67 10.68
CA PRO A 658 29.15 -4.92 11.87
C PRO A 658 27.96 -4.48 12.71
N LEU A 659 26.83 -4.11 12.07
CA LEU A 659 25.59 -3.78 12.78
C LEU A 659 25.09 -4.95 13.62
N LYS A 660 25.08 -6.16 13.03
CA LYS A 660 24.69 -7.39 13.72
C LYS A 660 25.65 -7.73 14.86
N ALA A 661 26.96 -7.64 14.62
CA ALA A 661 27.99 -7.92 15.62
C ALA A 661 27.90 -7.00 16.84
N LYS A 662 27.41 -5.76 16.66
CA LYS A 662 27.17 -4.79 17.74
C LYS A 662 25.76 -4.84 18.33
N GLY A 663 24.93 -5.80 17.94
CA GLY A 663 23.61 -6.00 18.55
C GLY A 663 22.49 -5.16 17.94
N HIS A 664 22.71 -4.51 16.77
CA HIS A 664 21.73 -3.66 16.10
C HIS A 664 20.84 -4.42 15.10
N SER A 665 20.69 -5.73 15.22
CA SER A 665 19.87 -6.56 14.29
C SER A 665 18.41 -6.12 14.21
N SER A 666 17.85 -5.57 15.28
CA SER A 666 16.45 -5.07 15.31
C SER A 666 16.21 -3.83 14.45
N LYS A 667 17.27 -3.19 13.97
CA LYS A 667 17.22 -2.02 13.08
C LYS A 667 17.30 -2.40 11.60
N LEU A 668 17.54 -3.67 11.29
CA LEU A 668 17.61 -4.21 9.94
C LEU A 668 16.22 -4.69 9.51
N LEU A 669 15.81 -4.36 8.32
CA LEU A 669 14.50 -4.70 7.78
C LEU A 669 14.64 -5.22 6.35
N ASP A 670 14.39 -6.53 6.16
CA ASP A 670 14.29 -7.11 4.83
C ASP A 670 13.05 -6.58 4.12
N MET A 671 13.23 -6.07 2.93
CA MET A 671 12.17 -5.59 2.06
C MET A 671 11.87 -6.64 0.97
N PRO A 672 10.67 -6.64 0.38
CA PRO A 672 10.45 -7.35 -0.86
C PRO A 672 11.44 -6.87 -1.92
N LEU A 673 11.81 -7.75 -2.86
CA LEU A 673 12.61 -7.40 -4.02
C LEU A 673 11.76 -6.55 -4.97
N SER A 674 11.76 -5.26 -4.71
CA SER A 674 10.89 -4.25 -5.36
C SER A 674 11.45 -2.87 -5.02
N GLU A 675 12.33 -2.35 -5.83
CA GLU A 675 13.12 -1.14 -5.52
C GLU A 675 12.24 0.10 -5.39
N SER A 676 11.17 0.20 -6.20
CA SER A 676 10.23 1.32 -6.12
C SER A 676 9.61 1.43 -4.72
N ILE A 677 9.14 0.33 -4.14
CA ILE A 677 8.53 0.38 -2.80
C ILE A 677 9.58 0.56 -1.70
N ILE A 678 10.81 0.10 -1.88
CA ILE A 678 11.90 0.38 -0.94
C ILE A 678 12.06 1.90 -0.81
N ILE A 679 12.19 2.63 -1.92
CA ILE A 679 12.37 4.07 -1.92
C ILE A 679 11.11 4.82 -1.44
N ASN A 680 9.94 4.45 -1.98
CA ASN A 680 8.68 5.11 -1.59
C ASN A 680 8.33 4.89 -0.13
N SER A 681 8.56 3.68 0.39
CA SER A 681 8.31 3.41 1.80
C SER A 681 9.37 4.03 2.73
N ALA A 682 10.61 4.17 2.28
CA ALA A 682 11.61 4.95 3.01
C ALA A 682 11.19 6.43 3.10
N THR A 683 10.74 7.03 2.00
CA THR A 683 10.19 8.39 1.99
C THR A 683 9.02 8.52 2.97
N GLY A 684 8.09 7.57 2.92
CA GLY A 684 6.97 7.53 3.85
C GLY A 684 7.40 7.33 5.31
N ALA A 685 8.36 6.46 5.57
CA ALA A 685 8.88 6.23 6.91
C ALA A 685 9.54 7.49 7.48
N ALA A 686 10.24 8.26 6.65
CA ALA A 686 10.80 9.56 7.04
C ALA A 686 9.72 10.57 7.42
N LEU A 687 8.66 10.68 6.61
CA LEU A 687 7.48 11.51 6.93
C LEU A 687 6.77 11.02 8.21
N GLY A 688 6.82 9.74 8.49
CA GLY A 688 6.30 9.10 9.70
C GLY A 688 7.14 9.31 10.95
N GLY A 689 8.30 9.98 10.85
CA GLY A 689 9.17 10.32 11.98
C GLY A 689 10.37 9.39 12.18
N MET A 690 10.64 8.48 11.25
CA MET A 690 11.83 7.63 11.26
C MET A 690 13.00 8.23 10.47
N ARG A 691 14.18 7.64 10.61
CA ARG A 691 15.38 7.91 9.81
C ARG A 691 15.71 6.66 8.99
N PRO A 692 15.07 6.46 7.85
CA PRO A 692 15.34 5.30 7.01
C PRO A 692 16.67 5.47 6.26
N VAL A 693 17.44 4.39 6.22
CA VAL A 693 18.57 4.21 5.32
C VAL A 693 18.16 3.10 4.34
N ALA A 694 17.79 3.49 3.14
CA ALA A 694 17.40 2.57 2.08
C ALA A 694 18.61 2.08 1.31
N GLU A 695 18.78 0.77 1.21
CA GLU A 695 19.82 0.12 0.42
C GLU A 695 19.22 -0.45 -0.87
N ILE A 696 19.79 -0.05 -1.99
CA ILE A 696 19.57 -0.66 -3.29
C ILE A 696 20.89 -1.35 -3.68
N GLN A 697 20.85 -2.68 -3.87
CA GLN A 697 22.06 -3.49 -4.00
C GLN A 697 22.88 -3.17 -5.27
N PHE A 698 22.20 -2.85 -6.36
CA PHE A 698 22.83 -2.62 -7.67
C PHE A 698 22.25 -1.36 -8.33
N GLY A 699 23.13 -0.48 -8.79
CA GLY A 699 22.75 0.75 -9.50
C GLY A 699 22.57 0.55 -11.01
N GLY A 700 21.99 -0.54 -11.44
CA GLY A 700 21.93 -0.93 -12.86
C GLY A 700 20.56 -0.84 -13.52
N PHE A 701 19.60 -0.12 -12.94
CA PHE A 701 18.25 0.08 -13.46
C PHE A 701 17.96 1.53 -13.83
#